data_3a3e8d291cab7d0ab6a46932a5b2d8f5
#
_entry.id   3a3e8d291cab7d0ab6a46932a5b2d8f5
#
_cell.length_a   1.000
_cell.length_b   1.000
_cell.length_c   1.000
_cell.angle_alpha   90.00
_cell.angle_beta   90.00
_cell.angle_gamma   90.00
#
_symmetry.space_group_name_H-M   'P 1'
#
loop_
_entity.id
_entity.type
_entity.pdbx_description
1 polymer ?
#
loop_
_entity_poly.entity_id
_entity_poly.type
_entity_poly.pdbx_seq_one_letter_code
_entity_poly.pdbx_strand_id
1 'polypeptide(L)'
;MSVTTSGLQSKSGNRIARSIIEVLSSMRFAIALLVILSIASIIGTVLTQDDPYPNYVNQFGPFWADIFRSLSLYTVYSSWWFMLILGFLMVSVSLCVIRNAPKMVADAKSWKDKVREGSLRAFHHKGEFAVHGSRAQTAAVLAKLSAKLGYKFVTRESDGATLIAAKRGALTKFGYISAHIAIVVICLGGLLDSNLPIKLQMWLFNKSPINANTVINDIPPEHRLSQSNPTFRGYAWVPEGQHVSTAILNQPNGSLIQDLPFSIELNKFIVDYYSTGMPKLFASDIVVVDHKTGARVPARVEVNKPFTYDGVSIYQSSFQDGGSQMQMTAYPMSGASAKTAPFGGTIGGNAPLSAATPLADGQTVEFTDFRAINVENVSNGSGQTDARGVAAHRTLKEAFDERLGSGAKTSKPLDLHNVGPSVQYKVRDKDGQAREYNNYMLPVDVAGEKMFLAGMRLNPDDPFRYLRIPADTGGTVKEWMNLRATLENPAMRAAAAHRFALRSVPGSNTELQQHLEESALRVLTLFAGADNSIKMPNGQTVGGFQAVAGFIDHSVPKGEQEKAAGLLLRMLEGATWDLWQLSREQLGEPDAVVNADASRFIQSSINAISDSFLYGSPVYLQLDSFKQVQASVFQLTRAPGKKVVYLGSLLLVLGIFSMFYVRERRLWFWLKDTAHGTNVVMAMSSARKTLDFEKEFVQTRDAVGAALGAKLVETSDAAGASDKPGNAGAPSARSQDSTR
;
A
#
# COMPACT_ATOMS: atom_id res chain seq x y z
N MET A 1 -42.17 -30.79 17.52
CA MET A 1 -41.36 -31.24 18.69
C MET A 1 -40.11 -30.36 18.74
N SER A 2 -40.07 -29.44 19.70
CA SER A 2 -38.90 -28.63 20.02
C SER A 2 -37.83 -29.55 20.59
N VAL A 3 -36.74 -29.75 19.83
CA VAL A 3 -35.56 -30.42 20.35
C VAL A 3 -34.92 -29.48 21.36
N THR A 4 -35.12 -29.79 22.64
CA THR A 4 -34.41 -29.16 23.74
C THR A 4 -32.90 -29.32 23.48
N THR A 5 -32.26 -28.25 23.09
CA THR A 5 -30.83 -28.17 22.88
C THR A 5 -30.14 -28.14 24.24
N SER A 6 -29.84 -29.30 24.81
CA SER A 6 -28.84 -29.38 25.89
C SER A 6 -27.46 -29.08 25.30
N GLY A 7 -27.11 -27.79 25.28
CA GLY A 7 -25.74 -27.34 25.03
C GLY A 7 -24.82 -27.87 26.13
N LEU A 8 -23.51 -27.83 25.88
CA LEU A 8 -22.50 -28.02 26.91
C LEU A 8 -22.89 -27.20 28.15
N GLN A 9 -23.45 -27.88 29.15
CA GLN A 9 -23.65 -27.26 30.46
C GLN A 9 -22.28 -27.22 31.11
N SER A 10 -21.64 -26.04 31.00
CA SER A 10 -20.49 -25.77 31.84
C SER A 10 -20.92 -25.89 33.29
N LYS A 11 -20.32 -26.81 34.02
CA LYS A 11 -20.47 -26.96 35.50
C LYS A 11 -19.79 -25.81 36.27
N SER A 12 -19.43 -24.73 35.61
CA SER A 12 -18.86 -23.55 36.22
C SER A 12 -19.93 -22.77 36.98
N GLY A 13 -19.74 -22.61 38.26
CA GLY A 13 -20.68 -21.89 39.17
C GLY A 13 -20.72 -20.38 38.95
N ASN A 14 -19.98 -19.84 37.98
CA ASN A 14 -19.91 -18.40 37.68
C ASN A 14 -20.84 -18.05 36.50
N ARG A 15 -21.97 -17.37 36.80
CA ARG A 15 -22.98 -16.94 35.79
C ARG A 15 -22.37 -16.08 34.69
N ILE A 16 -21.39 -15.21 35.02
CA ILE A 16 -20.73 -14.31 34.08
C ILE A 16 -19.91 -15.11 33.05
N ALA A 17 -19.09 -16.07 33.48
CA ALA A 17 -18.31 -16.92 32.60
C ALA A 17 -19.18 -17.72 31.61
N ARG A 18 -20.33 -18.20 32.08
CA ARG A 18 -21.31 -18.90 31.24
C ARG A 18 -21.90 -17.98 30.16
N SER A 19 -22.28 -16.75 30.52
CA SER A 19 -22.81 -15.76 29.56
C SER A 19 -21.77 -15.39 28.51
N ILE A 20 -20.51 -15.19 28.91
CA ILE A 20 -19.42 -14.91 27.98
C ILE A 20 -19.21 -16.06 26.99
N ILE A 21 -19.19 -17.30 27.46
CA ILE A 21 -19.03 -18.47 26.57
C ILE A 21 -20.23 -18.60 25.62
N GLU A 22 -21.44 -18.30 26.08
CA GLU A 22 -22.66 -18.35 25.24
C GLU A 22 -22.62 -17.30 24.13
N VAL A 23 -22.17 -16.07 24.41
CA VAL A 23 -21.98 -15.00 23.41
C VAL A 23 -20.87 -15.37 22.43
N LEU A 24 -19.68 -15.74 22.94
CA LEU A 24 -18.55 -16.11 22.11
C LEU A 24 -18.83 -17.32 21.21
N SER A 25 -19.63 -18.28 21.65
CA SER A 25 -20.03 -19.46 20.85
C SER A 25 -21.22 -19.20 19.93
N SER A 26 -21.68 -17.95 19.82
CA SER A 26 -22.83 -17.57 19.00
C SER A 26 -22.43 -17.43 17.53
N MET A 27 -23.20 -18.05 16.63
CA MET A 27 -23.03 -17.86 15.17
C MET A 27 -23.19 -16.39 14.74
N ARG A 28 -24.05 -15.61 15.39
CA ARG A 28 -24.25 -14.19 15.08
C ARG A 28 -23.01 -13.38 15.37
N PHE A 29 -22.36 -13.66 16.48
CA PHE A 29 -21.10 -13.01 16.86
C PHE A 29 -19.98 -13.33 15.87
N ALA A 30 -19.80 -14.61 15.50
CA ALA A 30 -18.81 -15.00 14.50
C ALA A 30 -19.04 -14.34 13.13
N ILE A 31 -20.30 -14.23 12.68
CA ILE A 31 -20.67 -13.55 11.43
C ILE A 31 -20.32 -12.05 11.51
N ALA A 32 -20.63 -11.37 12.62
CA ALA A 32 -20.29 -9.96 12.81
C ALA A 32 -18.78 -9.73 12.73
N LEU A 33 -17.98 -10.60 13.39
CA LEU A 33 -16.51 -10.53 13.30
C LEU A 33 -16.00 -10.76 11.87
N LEU A 34 -16.58 -11.71 11.13
CA LEU A 34 -16.22 -11.95 9.73
C LEU A 34 -16.52 -10.75 8.84
N VAL A 35 -17.65 -10.07 9.04
CA VAL A 35 -17.99 -8.86 8.28
C VAL A 35 -17.00 -7.73 8.57
N ILE A 36 -16.69 -7.48 9.84
CA ILE A 36 -15.72 -6.46 10.23
C ILE A 36 -14.34 -6.79 9.65
N LEU A 37 -13.92 -8.05 9.74
CA LEU A 37 -12.63 -8.51 9.18
C LEU A 37 -12.58 -8.34 7.66
N SER A 38 -13.70 -8.60 6.96
CA SER A 38 -13.81 -8.40 5.51
C SER A 38 -13.65 -6.94 5.13
N ILE A 39 -14.32 -6.02 5.86
CA ILE A 39 -14.19 -4.57 5.65
C ILE A 39 -12.74 -4.13 5.89
N ALA A 40 -12.14 -4.56 6.99
CA ALA A 40 -10.74 -4.26 7.30
C ALA A 40 -9.78 -4.78 6.22
N SER A 41 -10.04 -5.98 5.68
CA SER A 41 -9.23 -6.56 4.60
C SER A 41 -9.36 -5.80 3.28
N ILE A 42 -10.55 -5.27 2.96
CA ILE A 42 -10.75 -4.40 1.79
C ILE A 42 -9.90 -3.14 1.95
N ILE A 43 -9.96 -2.47 3.12
CA ILE A 43 -9.16 -1.28 3.41
C ILE A 43 -7.66 -1.61 3.28
N GLY A 44 -7.20 -2.70 3.90
CA GLY A 44 -5.79 -3.12 3.85
C GLY A 44 -5.31 -3.55 2.45
N THR A 45 -6.22 -3.86 1.53
CA THR A 45 -5.88 -4.17 0.13
C THR A 45 -5.80 -2.91 -0.73
N VAL A 46 -6.66 -1.93 -0.47
CA VAL A 46 -6.71 -0.66 -1.21
C VAL A 46 -5.57 0.27 -0.81
N LEU A 47 -5.29 0.37 0.49
CA LEU A 47 -4.17 1.17 1.00
C LEU A 47 -2.87 0.37 0.90
N THR A 48 -1.80 1.02 0.40
CA THR A 48 -0.46 0.42 0.46
C THR A 48 -0.11 0.16 1.91
N GLN A 49 0.44 -1.00 2.21
CA GLN A 49 0.81 -1.38 3.56
C GLN A 49 2.32 -1.27 3.76
N ASP A 50 2.74 -0.85 4.96
CA ASP A 50 4.14 -0.76 5.39
C ASP A 50 5.02 0.20 4.57
N ASP A 51 4.43 1.24 3.93
CA ASP A 51 5.16 2.29 3.24
C ASP A 51 5.71 3.34 4.24
N PRO A 52 6.80 4.05 3.93
CA PRO A 52 7.26 5.18 4.73
C PRO A 52 6.19 6.27 4.88
N TYR A 53 6.04 6.80 6.10
CA TYR A 53 4.98 7.79 6.42
C TYR A 53 4.96 9.02 5.50
N PRO A 54 6.10 9.61 5.08
CA PRO A 54 6.10 10.74 4.14
C PRO A 54 5.37 10.45 2.81
N ASN A 55 5.39 9.21 2.33
CA ASN A 55 4.68 8.82 1.12
C ASN A 55 3.16 8.97 1.27
N TYR A 56 2.63 8.64 2.46
CA TYR A 56 1.21 8.82 2.76
C TYR A 56 0.84 10.29 2.91
N VAL A 57 1.72 11.11 3.52
CA VAL A 57 1.52 12.56 3.61
C VAL A 57 1.49 13.18 2.21
N ASN A 58 2.40 12.77 1.33
CA ASN A 58 2.45 13.24 -0.06
C ASN A 58 1.21 12.80 -0.86
N GLN A 59 0.65 11.63 -0.54
CA GLN A 59 -0.47 11.04 -1.26
C GLN A 59 -1.83 11.57 -0.79
N PHE A 60 -2.04 11.70 0.51
CA PHE A 60 -3.34 11.98 1.12
C PHE A 60 -3.41 13.35 1.80
N GLY A 61 -2.27 14.04 1.93
CA GLY A 61 -2.13 15.24 2.74
C GLY A 61 -1.99 14.93 4.24
N PRO A 62 -1.45 15.89 5.04
CA PRO A 62 -1.09 15.64 6.45
C PRO A 62 -2.30 15.26 7.31
N PHE A 63 -3.46 15.90 7.10
CA PHE A 63 -4.67 15.66 7.89
C PHE A 63 -5.17 14.20 7.76
N TRP A 64 -5.33 13.69 6.54
CA TRP A 64 -5.79 12.32 6.33
C TRP A 64 -4.73 11.29 6.68
N ALA A 65 -3.44 11.61 6.41
CA ALA A 65 -2.34 10.74 6.78
C ALA A 65 -2.31 10.48 8.30
N ASP A 66 -2.52 11.51 9.12
CA ASP A 66 -2.57 11.38 10.58
C ASP A 66 -3.79 10.57 11.06
N ILE A 67 -4.96 10.76 10.47
CA ILE A 67 -6.15 9.97 10.81
C ILE A 67 -5.91 8.49 10.49
N PHE A 68 -5.42 8.17 9.29
CA PHE A 68 -5.15 6.80 8.89
C PHE A 68 -4.06 6.14 9.75
N ARG A 69 -3.04 6.91 10.15
CA ARG A 69 -2.01 6.48 11.10
C ARG A 69 -2.59 6.15 12.46
N SER A 70 -3.44 7.02 13.01
CA SER A 70 -4.08 6.84 14.32
C SER A 70 -4.96 5.57 14.36
N LEU A 71 -5.60 5.24 13.24
CA LEU A 71 -6.40 4.04 13.07
C LEU A 71 -5.57 2.81 12.66
N SER A 72 -4.25 2.96 12.51
CA SER A 72 -3.33 1.90 12.03
C SER A 72 -3.72 1.32 10.66
N LEU A 73 -4.28 2.15 9.75
CA LEU A 73 -4.73 1.68 8.43
C LEU A 73 -3.57 1.42 7.47
N TYR A 74 -2.38 1.92 7.76
CA TYR A 74 -1.16 1.63 7.00
C TYR A 74 -0.50 0.29 7.36
N THR A 75 -0.98 -0.32 8.45
CA THR A 75 -0.51 -1.61 8.96
C THR A 75 -1.67 -2.46 9.45
N VAL A 76 -2.76 -2.53 8.65
CA VAL A 76 -4.02 -3.19 9.04
C VAL A 76 -3.77 -4.60 9.54
N TYR A 77 -3.04 -5.42 8.78
CA TYR A 77 -2.85 -6.83 9.08
C TYR A 77 -1.96 -7.10 10.30
N SER A 78 -1.17 -6.11 10.74
CA SER A 78 -0.32 -6.17 11.94
C SER A 78 -0.86 -5.32 13.10
N SER A 79 -1.99 -4.61 12.92
CA SER A 79 -2.62 -3.80 13.94
C SER A 79 -3.15 -4.67 15.10
N TRP A 80 -3.12 -4.12 16.32
CA TRP A 80 -3.58 -4.83 17.52
C TRP A 80 -5.07 -5.20 17.46
N TRP A 81 -5.90 -4.31 16.91
CA TRP A 81 -7.34 -4.53 16.80
C TRP A 81 -7.70 -5.61 15.76
N PHE A 82 -6.97 -5.67 14.63
CA PHE A 82 -7.16 -6.72 13.62
C PHE A 82 -6.78 -8.10 14.17
N MET A 83 -5.63 -8.20 14.85
CA MET A 83 -5.21 -9.45 15.50
C MET A 83 -6.17 -9.89 16.60
N LEU A 84 -6.71 -8.93 17.35
CA LEU A 84 -7.72 -9.20 18.39
C LEU A 84 -9.00 -9.75 17.78
N ILE A 85 -9.52 -9.15 16.70
CA ILE A 85 -10.70 -9.62 15.98
C ILE A 85 -10.44 -11.04 15.44
N LEU A 86 -9.28 -11.27 14.83
CA LEU A 86 -8.89 -12.58 14.29
C LEU A 86 -8.81 -13.64 15.41
N GLY A 87 -8.23 -13.28 16.56
CA GLY A 87 -8.20 -14.14 17.74
C GLY A 87 -9.58 -14.47 18.29
N PHE A 88 -10.45 -13.47 18.42
CA PHE A 88 -11.84 -13.68 18.83
C PHE A 88 -12.61 -14.55 17.84
N LEU A 89 -12.41 -14.35 16.54
CA LEU A 89 -13.04 -15.17 15.50
C LEU A 89 -12.59 -16.63 15.62
N MET A 90 -11.28 -16.87 15.79
CA MET A 90 -10.72 -18.21 15.97
C MET A 90 -11.33 -18.91 17.19
N VAL A 91 -11.41 -18.22 18.33
CA VAL A 91 -12.01 -18.74 19.56
C VAL A 91 -13.52 -18.99 19.35
N SER A 92 -14.24 -18.05 18.77
CA SER A 92 -15.69 -18.15 18.52
C SER A 92 -16.04 -19.34 17.63
N VAL A 93 -15.35 -19.48 16.50
CA VAL A 93 -15.59 -20.59 15.56
C VAL A 93 -15.16 -21.92 16.17
N SER A 94 -14.05 -21.97 16.91
CA SER A 94 -13.62 -23.19 17.63
C SER A 94 -14.65 -23.65 18.64
N LEU A 95 -15.18 -22.75 19.47
CA LEU A 95 -16.25 -23.06 20.42
C LEU A 95 -17.54 -23.51 19.69
N CYS A 96 -17.85 -22.89 18.56
CA CYS A 96 -18.99 -23.29 17.72
C CYS A 96 -18.80 -24.72 17.19
N VAL A 97 -17.62 -25.08 16.71
CA VAL A 97 -17.29 -26.43 16.25
C VAL A 97 -17.39 -27.44 17.41
N ILE A 98 -16.73 -27.17 18.54
CA ILE A 98 -16.72 -28.05 19.71
C ILE A 98 -18.16 -28.31 20.20
N ARG A 99 -19.02 -27.29 20.15
CA ARG A 99 -20.41 -27.40 20.58
C ARG A 99 -21.29 -28.19 19.61
N ASN A 100 -21.10 -28.01 18.30
CA ASN A 100 -22.01 -28.54 17.28
C ASN A 100 -21.52 -29.83 16.62
N ALA A 101 -20.20 -30.01 16.46
CA ALA A 101 -19.65 -31.18 15.78
C ALA A 101 -20.05 -32.53 16.42
N PRO A 102 -20.00 -32.70 17.77
CA PRO A 102 -20.45 -33.96 18.38
C PRO A 102 -21.89 -34.32 18.06
N LYS A 103 -22.80 -33.33 18.07
CA LYS A 103 -24.21 -33.51 17.73
C LYS A 103 -24.41 -33.91 16.27
N MET A 104 -23.69 -33.24 15.36
CA MET A 104 -23.72 -33.52 13.93
C MET A 104 -23.15 -34.90 13.60
N VAL A 105 -22.04 -35.28 14.24
CA VAL A 105 -21.47 -36.64 14.09
C VAL A 105 -22.42 -37.70 14.63
N ALA A 106 -23.04 -37.47 15.79
CA ALA A 106 -24.02 -38.38 16.36
C ALA A 106 -25.27 -38.54 15.43
N ASP A 107 -25.76 -37.43 14.87
CA ASP A 107 -26.89 -37.50 13.93
C ASP A 107 -26.49 -38.15 12.59
N ALA A 108 -25.25 -37.89 12.07
CA ALA A 108 -24.74 -38.59 10.89
C ALA A 108 -24.62 -40.11 11.09
N LYS A 109 -24.23 -40.56 12.30
CA LYS A 109 -24.13 -41.97 12.66
C LYS A 109 -25.51 -42.58 12.92
N SER A 110 -26.47 -41.81 13.44
CA SER A 110 -27.78 -42.28 13.81
C SER A 110 -28.59 -42.82 12.61
N TRP A 111 -29.19 -43.98 12.77
CA TRP A 111 -30.09 -44.57 11.78
C TRP A 111 -31.52 -44.07 11.91
N LYS A 112 -31.92 -43.51 13.07
CA LYS A 112 -33.28 -43.17 13.46
C LYS A 112 -34.23 -44.35 13.28
N ASP A 113 -33.78 -45.51 13.76
CA ASP A 113 -34.46 -46.81 13.69
C ASP A 113 -35.44 -47.04 14.84
N LYS A 114 -35.72 -46.00 15.66
CA LYS A 114 -36.71 -46.01 16.75
C LYS A 114 -37.96 -45.20 16.40
N VAL A 115 -38.38 -45.22 15.15
CA VAL A 115 -39.57 -44.50 14.67
C VAL A 115 -40.79 -45.44 14.80
N ARG A 116 -41.95 -44.92 15.25
CA ARG A 116 -43.20 -45.61 15.34
C ARG A 116 -44.02 -45.49 14.05
N GLU A 117 -44.86 -46.44 13.73
CA GLU A 117 -45.75 -46.44 12.55
C GLU A 117 -46.54 -45.13 12.41
N GLY A 118 -47.22 -44.69 13.50
CA GLY A 118 -47.99 -43.45 13.49
C GLY A 118 -47.15 -42.19 13.15
N SER A 119 -45.84 -42.18 13.53
CA SER A 119 -44.95 -41.09 13.14
C SER A 119 -44.63 -41.11 11.66
N LEU A 120 -44.47 -42.29 11.04
CA LEU A 120 -44.22 -42.43 9.59
C LEU A 120 -45.44 -42.02 8.78
N ARG A 121 -46.64 -42.36 9.23
CA ARG A 121 -47.90 -41.95 8.62
C ARG A 121 -48.17 -40.45 8.70
N ALA A 122 -47.52 -39.74 9.62
CA ALA A 122 -47.59 -38.28 9.74
C ALA A 122 -46.63 -37.52 8.82
N PHE A 123 -45.74 -38.22 8.10
CA PHE A 123 -44.83 -37.55 7.14
C PHE A 123 -45.63 -37.03 5.93
N HIS A 124 -45.25 -35.87 5.41
CA HIS A 124 -45.83 -35.32 4.19
C HIS A 124 -45.49 -36.19 2.96
N HIS A 125 -44.26 -36.70 2.88
CA HIS A 125 -43.80 -37.60 1.81
C HIS A 125 -43.93 -39.03 2.29
N LYS A 126 -45.10 -39.62 2.09
CA LYS A 126 -45.44 -40.98 2.45
C LYS A 126 -46.12 -41.73 1.29
N GLY A 127 -46.04 -43.03 1.33
CA GLY A 127 -46.77 -43.93 0.43
C GLY A 127 -47.08 -45.22 1.16
N GLU A 128 -48.25 -45.83 0.85
CA GLU A 128 -48.64 -47.12 1.40
C GLU A 128 -48.89 -48.14 0.27
N PHE A 129 -48.45 -49.39 0.50
CA PHE A 129 -48.54 -50.47 -0.46
C PHE A 129 -49.03 -51.72 0.21
N ALA A 130 -50.01 -52.36 -0.37
CA ALA A 130 -50.47 -53.70 0.01
C ALA A 130 -49.80 -54.72 -0.91
N VAL A 131 -49.08 -55.67 -0.34
CA VAL A 131 -48.25 -56.64 -1.07
C VAL A 131 -48.67 -58.03 -0.75
N HIS A 132 -48.95 -58.86 -1.79
CA HIS A 132 -49.19 -60.28 -1.63
C HIS A 132 -47.87 -61.01 -1.47
N GLY A 133 -47.46 -61.30 -0.24
CA GLY A 133 -46.16 -61.94 0.07
C GLY A 133 -45.83 -61.90 1.55
N SER A 134 -44.86 -62.69 1.96
CA SER A 134 -44.44 -62.70 3.36
C SER A 134 -43.59 -61.42 3.66
N ARG A 135 -43.68 -60.98 4.90
CA ARG A 135 -42.92 -59.82 5.42
C ARG A 135 -41.42 -59.96 5.17
N ALA A 136 -40.86 -61.15 5.35
CA ALA A 136 -39.48 -61.44 5.16
C ALA A 136 -39.02 -61.26 3.67
N GLN A 137 -39.88 -61.79 2.73
CA GLN A 137 -39.62 -61.63 1.30
C GLN A 137 -39.70 -60.16 0.87
N THR A 138 -40.73 -59.44 1.30
CA THR A 138 -40.97 -58.04 1.06
C THR A 138 -39.81 -57.17 1.60
N ALA A 139 -39.35 -57.49 2.82
CA ALA A 139 -38.20 -56.82 3.43
C ALA A 139 -36.88 -57.03 2.61
N ALA A 140 -36.67 -58.26 2.10
CA ALA A 140 -35.51 -58.54 1.27
C ALA A 140 -35.51 -57.74 -0.05
N VAL A 141 -36.68 -57.62 -0.71
CA VAL A 141 -36.83 -56.83 -1.93
C VAL A 141 -36.56 -55.36 -1.67
N LEU A 142 -37.11 -54.77 -0.60
CA LEU A 142 -36.91 -53.37 -0.24
C LEU A 142 -35.48 -53.06 0.19
N ALA A 143 -34.83 -53.98 0.90
CA ALA A 143 -33.42 -53.90 1.26
C ALA A 143 -32.54 -53.86 0.00
N LYS A 144 -32.78 -54.77 -0.96
CA LYS A 144 -32.08 -54.80 -2.24
C LYS A 144 -32.30 -53.54 -3.07
N LEU A 145 -33.55 -53.03 -3.13
CA LEU A 145 -33.90 -51.78 -3.79
C LEU A 145 -33.19 -50.59 -3.13
N SER A 146 -33.20 -50.52 -1.79
CA SER A 146 -32.50 -49.46 -1.04
C SER A 146 -31.00 -49.40 -1.39
N ALA A 147 -30.34 -50.56 -1.45
CA ALA A 147 -28.95 -50.68 -1.85
C ALA A 147 -28.72 -50.22 -3.32
N LYS A 148 -29.62 -50.62 -4.24
CA LYS A 148 -29.57 -50.21 -5.67
C LYS A 148 -29.72 -48.68 -5.82
N LEU A 149 -30.53 -48.04 -4.97
CA LEU A 149 -30.71 -46.58 -4.94
C LEU A 149 -29.58 -45.84 -4.18
N GLY A 150 -28.52 -46.54 -3.76
CA GLY A 150 -27.35 -45.96 -3.09
C GLY A 150 -27.56 -45.64 -1.60
N TYR A 151 -28.61 -46.17 -0.98
CA TYR A 151 -28.86 -46.05 0.44
C TYR A 151 -28.13 -47.12 1.24
N LYS A 152 -27.52 -46.72 2.36
CA LYS A 152 -27.09 -47.64 3.42
C LYS A 152 -28.29 -47.82 4.35
N PHE A 153 -28.60 -49.05 4.83
CA PHE A 153 -29.78 -49.32 5.62
C PHE A 153 -29.46 -50.25 6.82
N VAL A 154 -30.37 -50.26 7.77
CA VAL A 154 -30.42 -51.20 8.90
C VAL A 154 -31.86 -51.71 9.03
N THR A 155 -31.99 -52.98 9.33
CA THR A 155 -33.30 -53.64 9.57
C THR A 155 -33.45 -53.87 11.06
N ARG A 156 -34.65 -53.59 11.60
CA ARG A 156 -35.00 -53.80 13.00
C ARG A 156 -36.37 -54.42 13.09
N GLU A 157 -36.49 -55.45 13.89
CA GLU A 157 -37.79 -56.05 14.29
C GLU A 157 -38.29 -55.29 15.52
N SER A 158 -39.58 -54.91 15.52
CA SER A 158 -40.26 -54.22 16.63
C SER A 158 -41.75 -54.44 16.58
N ASP A 159 -42.31 -54.87 17.68
CA ASP A 159 -43.80 -55.01 17.88
C ASP A 159 -44.52 -55.79 16.75
N GLY A 160 -43.97 -56.91 16.30
CA GLY A 160 -44.53 -57.70 15.21
C GLY A 160 -44.42 -57.09 13.83
N ALA A 161 -43.62 -56.06 13.64
CA ALA A 161 -43.35 -55.40 12.38
C ALA A 161 -41.84 -55.31 12.11
N THR A 162 -41.46 -55.18 10.83
CA THR A 162 -40.07 -54.94 10.40
C THR A 162 -39.92 -53.53 9.95
N LEU A 163 -38.97 -52.78 10.57
CA LEU A 163 -38.56 -51.46 10.15
C LEU A 163 -37.26 -51.53 9.37
N ILE A 164 -37.22 -51.01 8.14
CA ILE A 164 -35.99 -50.75 7.39
C ILE A 164 -35.75 -49.25 7.44
N ALA A 165 -34.68 -48.84 8.10
CA ALA A 165 -34.26 -47.43 8.14
C ALA A 165 -33.02 -47.24 7.25
N ALA A 166 -33.17 -46.45 6.21
CA ALA A 166 -32.14 -46.22 5.19
C ALA A 166 -31.72 -44.75 5.14
N LYS A 167 -30.44 -44.50 4.87
CA LYS A 167 -29.89 -43.14 4.75
C LYS A 167 -28.86 -43.04 3.62
N ARG A 168 -28.79 -41.85 2.99
CA ARG A 168 -27.83 -41.50 1.95
C ARG A 168 -27.37 -40.07 2.18
N GLY A 169 -26.11 -39.73 1.83
CA GLY A 169 -25.62 -38.38 1.87
C GLY A 169 -25.29 -37.81 3.26
N ALA A 170 -25.07 -38.66 4.28
CA ALA A 170 -24.71 -38.21 5.64
C ALA A 170 -23.42 -37.39 5.70
N LEU A 171 -22.58 -37.41 4.64
CA LEU A 171 -21.37 -36.64 4.51
C LEU A 171 -21.59 -35.11 4.50
N THR A 172 -22.79 -34.63 4.17
CA THR A 172 -23.13 -33.18 4.23
C THR A 172 -22.81 -32.55 5.59
N LYS A 173 -22.95 -33.30 6.69
CA LYS A 173 -22.68 -32.84 8.06
C LYS A 173 -21.19 -32.68 8.31
N PHE A 174 -20.37 -33.54 7.69
CA PHE A 174 -18.93 -33.37 7.70
C PHE A 174 -18.48 -32.14 6.90
N GLY A 175 -19.22 -31.79 5.82
CA GLY A 175 -18.99 -30.56 5.08
C GLY A 175 -19.09 -29.31 5.96
N TYR A 176 -20.13 -29.24 6.81
CA TYR A 176 -20.26 -28.13 7.78
C TYR A 176 -19.08 -28.09 8.76
N ILE A 177 -18.69 -29.24 9.32
CA ILE A 177 -17.56 -29.32 10.26
C ILE A 177 -16.27 -28.91 9.57
N SER A 178 -16.03 -29.43 8.36
CA SER A 178 -14.85 -29.11 7.55
C SER A 178 -14.75 -27.61 7.25
N ALA A 179 -15.84 -26.99 6.82
CA ALA A 179 -15.87 -25.55 6.51
C ALA A 179 -15.56 -24.67 7.73
N HIS A 180 -16.05 -25.05 8.93
CA HIS A 180 -15.76 -24.28 10.14
C HIS A 180 -14.34 -24.53 10.67
N ILE A 181 -13.85 -25.77 10.61
CA ILE A 181 -12.45 -26.08 10.94
C ILE A 181 -11.52 -25.35 9.98
N ALA A 182 -11.88 -25.26 8.70
CA ALA A 182 -11.12 -24.54 7.69
C ALA A 182 -10.90 -23.06 8.08
N ILE A 183 -11.93 -22.38 8.57
CA ILE A 183 -11.81 -20.98 9.05
C ILE A 183 -10.79 -20.90 10.20
N VAL A 184 -10.86 -21.82 11.16
CA VAL A 184 -9.89 -21.84 12.28
C VAL A 184 -8.47 -22.06 11.77
N VAL A 185 -8.28 -23.00 10.82
CA VAL A 185 -6.96 -23.28 10.21
C VAL A 185 -6.44 -22.07 9.44
N ILE A 186 -7.29 -21.38 8.67
CA ILE A 186 -6.92 -20.15 7.96
C ILE A 186 -6.53 -19.05 8.95
N CYS A 187 -7.30 -18.84 10.00
CA CYS A 187 -6.98 -17.85 11.04
C CYS A 187 -5.65 -18.16 11.74
N LEU A 188 -5.41 -19.43 12.06
CA LEU A 188 -4.15 -19.89 12.65
C LEU A 188 -2.97 -19.62 11.71
N GLY A 189 -3.10 -19.94 10.42
CA GLY A 189 -2.08 -19.65 9.42
C GLY A 189 -1.81 -18.15 9.29
N GLY A 190 -2.85 -17.32 9.30
CA GLY A 190 -2.71 -15.86 9.28
C GLY A 190 -2.01 -15.31 10.52
N LEU A 191 -2.30 -15.83 11.71
CA LEU A 191 -1.60 -15.45 12.95
C LEU A 191 -0.13 -15.89 12.95
N LEU A 192 0.18 -17.04 12.38
CA LEU A 192 1.57 -17.51 12.26
C LEU A 192 2.41 -16.63 11.35
N ASP A 193 1.83 -16.09 10.26
CA ASP A 193 2.53 -15.21 9.32
C ASP A 193 2.41 -13.72 9.68
N SER A 194 1.71 -13.40 10.77
CA SER A 194 1.60 -12.02 11.27
C SER A 194 2.83 -11.60 12.07
N ASN A 195 2.84 -10.35 12.55
CA ASN A 195 3.87 -9.83 13.46
C ASN A 195 3.78 -10.42 14.89
N LEU A 196 2.77 -11.24 15.17
CA LEU A 196 2.56 -11.82 16.50
C LEU A 196 3.73 -12.69 17.00
N PRO A 197 4.30 -13.61 16.20
CA PRO A 197 5.45 -14.40 16.63
C PRO A 197 6.69 -13.56 16.96
N ILE A 198 6.91 -12.46 16.24
CA ILE A 198 8.01 -11.53 16.52
C ILE A 198 7.74 -10.78 17.84
N LYS A 199 6.52 -10.26 18.04
CA LYS A 199 6.13 -9.60 19.30
C LYS A 199 6.25 -10.54 20.50
N LEU A 200 5.90 -11.82 20.33
CA LEU A 200 6.10 -12.84 21.38
C LEU A 200 7.58 -13.07 21.69
N GLN A 201 8.43 -13.12 20.67
CA GLN A 201 9.88 -13.24 20.86
C GLN A 201 10.46 -12.01 21.57
N MET A 202 10.01 -10.79 21.21
CA MET A 202 10.39 -9.57 21.89
C MET A 202 10.03 -9.63 23.38
N TRP A 203 8.84 -10.09 23.70
CA TRP A 203 8.37 -10.19 25.08
C TRP A 203 9.04 -11.33 25.87
N LEU A 204 9.15 -12.51 25.29
CA LEU A 204 9.69 -13.71 25.99
C LEU A 204 11.20 -13.68 26.13
N PHE A 205 11.93 -13.14 25.13
CA PHE A 205 13.40 -13.15 25.08
C PHE A 205 14.01 -11.75 25.24
N ASN A 206 13.21 -10.80 25.74
CA ASN A 206 13.63 -9.42 25.97
C ASN A 206 14.33 -8.77 24.77
N LYS A 207 13.82 -9.02 23.56
CA LYS A 207 14.32 -8.39 22.32
C LYS A 207 13.72 -7.02 22.17
N SER A 208 14.53 -6.03 21.73
CA SER A 208 14.11 -4.64 21.53
C SER A 208 14.58 -4.10 20.18
N PRO A 209 13.79 -3.26 19.49
CA PRO A 209 14.24 -2.57 18.28
C PRO A 209 15.34 -1.57 18.58
N ILE A 210 16.24 -1.35 17.62
CA ILE A 210 17.29 -0.34 17.68
C ILE A 210 16.92 0.84 16.77
N ASN A 211 17.17 2.07 17.24
CA ASN A 211 16.94 3.32 16.49
C ASN A 211 18.24 4.02 16.06
N ALA A 212 19.40 3.45 16.41
CA ALA A 212 20.69 4.07 16.15
C ALA A 212 21.18 3.73 14.73
N ASN A 213 21.86 4.67 14.09
CA ASN A 213 22.67 4.45 12.90
C ASN A 213 23.94 3.72 13.31
N THR A 214 23.87 2.40 13.41
CA THR A 214 24.97 1.53 13.85
C THR A 214 25.31 0.56 12.74
N VAL A 215 26.59 0.20 12.62
CA VAL A 215 27.03 -0.84 11.67
C VAL A 215 26.41 -2.16 12.08
N ILE A 216 25.81 -2.87 11.10
CA ILE A 216 25.04 -4.10 11.38
C ILE A 216 25.84 -5.14 12.17
N ASN A 217 27.15 -5.25 11.94
CA ASN A 217 28.02 -6.19 12.65
C ASN A 217 28.20 -5.86 14.14
N ASP A 218 28.06 -4.59 14.51
CA ASP A 218 28.26 -4.09 15.89
C ASP A 218 26.94 -4.08 16.69
N ILE A 219 25.84 -4.49 16.08
CA ILE A 219 24.52 -4.52 16.72
C ILE A 219 24.45 -5.66 17.73
N PRO A 220 24.16 -5.36 19.02
CA PRO A 220 24.07 -6.35 20.09
C PRO A 220 23.02 -7.44 19.86
N PRO A 221 23.19 -8.62 20.49
CA PRO A 221 22.28 -9.76 20.33
C PRO A 221 20.81 -9.49 20.74
N GLU A 222 20.55 -8.53 21.63
CA GLU A 222 19.21 -8.14 22.05
C GLU A 222 18.37 -7.52 20.93
N HIS A 223 19.03 -7.00 19.88
CA HIS A 223 18.38 -6.42 18.70
C HIS A 223 18.36 -7.38 17.50
N ARG A 224 18.82 -8.63 17.69
CA ARG A 224 18.95 -9.64 16.64
C ARG A 224 18.02 -10.82 16.87
N LEU A 225 17.41 -11.30 15.78
CA LEU A 225 16.63 -12.52 15.74
C LEU A 225 17.45 -13.65 15.12
N SER A 226 17.34 -14.84 15.69
CA SER A 226 18.11 -16.02 15.30
C SER A 226 17.71 -16.52 13.91
N GLN A 227 18.63 -17.25 13.26
CA GLN A 227 18.40 -17.95 11.98
C GLN A 227 17.24 -18.95 12.06
N SER A 228 16.92 -19.48 13.25
CA SER A 228 15.81 -20.41 13.49
C SER A 228 14.45 -19.72 13.63
N ASN A 229 14.36 -18.38 13.51
CA ASN A 229 13.10 -17.68 13.58
C ASN A 229 12.10 -18.26 12.56
N PRO A 230 10.91 -18.75 13.01
CA PRO A 230 9.99 -19.47 12.14
C PRO A 230 9.32 -18.58 11.09
N THR A 231 9.15 -17.30 11.39
CA THR A 231 8.46 -16.36 10.50
C THR A 231 9.06 -14.97 10.61
N PHE A 232 9.27 -14.34 9.48
CA PHE A 232 9.68 -12.93 9.38
C PHE A 232 9.40 -12.36 8.00
N ARG A 233 9.33 -11.03 7.94
CA ARG A 233 9.38 -10.23 6.72
C ARG A 233 10.36 -9.10 6.99
N GLY A 234 11.39 -9.01 6.18
CA GLY A 234 12.42 -7.96 6.29
C GLY A 234 12.96 -7.57 4.93
N TYR A 235 13.81 -6.57 4.94
CA TYR A 235 14.45 -6.04 3.74
C TYR A 235 15.96 -6.22 3.83
N ALA A 236 16.57 -6.53 2.70
CA ALA A 236 18.02 -6.60 2.55
C ALA A 236 18.44 -5.73 1.37
N TRP A 237 19.33 -4.79 1.62
CA TRP A 237 19.94 -3.94 0.62
C TRP A 237 21.30 -4.51 0.24
N VAL A 238 21.53 -4.81 -1.05
CA VAL A 238 22.73 -5.50 -1.52
C VAL A 238 23.27 -4.77 -2.74
N PRO A 239 24.43 -4.08 -2.63
CA PRO A 239 25.13 -3.50 -3.78
C PRO A 239 25.72 -4.56 -4.71
N GLU A 240 25.87 -4.23 -5.98
CA GLU A 240 26.58 -5.09 -6.94
C GLU A 240 28.01 -5.40 -6.46
N GLY A 241 28.38 -6.66 -6.55
CA GLY A 241 29.67 -7.18 -6.09
C GLY A 241 29.79 -7.36 -4.57
N GLN A 242 28.73 -7.11 -3.80
CA GLN A 242 28.70 -7.28 -2.35
C GLN A 242 27.74 -8.39 -1.92
N HIS A 243 27.78 -8.72 -0.63
CA HIS A 243 26.92 -9.74 -0.05
C HIS A 243 26.31 -9.28 1.27
N VAL A 244 25.18 -9.88 1.64
CA VAL A 244 24.50 -9.67 2.92
C VAL A 244 24.04 -11.00 3.51
N SER A 245 24.10 -11.14 4.84
CA SER A 245 23.66 -12.32 5.60
C SER A 245 22.54 -12.00 6.60
N THR A 246 21.95 -10.81 6.48
CA THR A 246 20.94 -10.30 7.41
C THR A 246 19.81 -9.62 6.68
N ALA A 247 18.63 -9.54 7.33
CA ALA A 247 17.51 -8.72 6.88
C ALA A 247 17.11 -7.75 7.99
N ILE A 248 16.67 -6.54 7.60
CA ILE A 248 16.18 -5.50 8.50
C ILE A 248 14.66 -5.62 8.59
N LEU A 249 14.16 -5.80 9.82
CA LEU A 249 12.73 -5.87 10.11
C LEU A 249 12.28 -4.55 10.76
N ASN A 250 11.57 -3.75 10.01
CA ASN A 250 11.03 -2.49 10.51
C ASN A 250 9.96 -2.75 11.58
N GLN A 251 10.08 -2.06 12.70
CA GLN A 251 9.12 -2.05 13.79
C GLN A 251 8.70 -0.59 14.08
N PRO A 252 7.56 -0.34 14.73
CA PRO A 252 7.11 1.03 15.01
C PRO A 252 8.13 1.90 15.77
N ASN A 253 8.98 1.26 16.59
CA ASN A 253 9.96 1.92 17.45
C ASN A 253 11.41 1.62 17.03
N GLY A 254 11.68 1.38 15.75
CA GLY A 254 13.03 1.09 15.24
C GLY A 254 13.09 -0.18 14.40
N SER A 255 14.24 -0.82 14.34
CA SER A 255 14.47 -2.00 13.51
C SER A 255 15.04 -3.17 14.30
N LEU A 256 14.68 -4.39 13.95
CA LEU A 256 15.32 -5.63 14.41
C LEU A 256 16.13 -6.22 13.25
N ILE A 257 17.22 -6.89 13.58
CA ILE A 257 18.06 -7.58 12.60
C ILE A 257 17.72 -9.07 12.61
N GLN A 258 17.39 -9.62 11.46
CA GLN A 258 17.18 -11.05 11.27
C GLN A 258 18.42 -11.67 10.66
N ASP A 259 19.06 -12.59 11.38
CA ASP A 259 20.17 -13.39 10.84
C ASP A 259 19.64 -14.44 9.86
N LEU A 260 20.31 -14.58 8.71
CA LEU A 260 19.96 -15.56 7.69
C LEU A 260 20.87 -16.78 7.77
N PRO A 261 20.40 -18.00 7.44
CA PRO A 261 21.22 -19.20 7.36
C PRO A 261 22.13 -19.25 6.12
N PHE A 262 22.07 -18.24 5.29
CA PHE A 262 22.83 -18.08 4.04
C PHE A 262 23.17 -16.61 3.79
N SER A 263 24.13 -16.35 2.90
CA SER A 263 24.41 -15.02 2.36
C SER A 263 23.83 -14.88 0.96
N ILE A 264 23.43 -13.67 0.61
CA ILE A 264 22.99 -13.28 -0.74
C ILE A 264 24.08 -12.39 -1.33
N GLU A 265 24.72 -12.82 -2.39
CA GLU A 265 25.67 -12.04 -3.17
C GLU A 265 24.94 -11.50 -4.41
N LEU A 266 25.05 -10.21 -4.72
CA LEU A 266 24.51 -9.63 -5.93
C LEU A 266 25.62 -9.51 -6.97
N ASN A 267 25.51 -10.29 -8.04
CA ASN A 267 26.44 -10.17 -9.17
C ASN A 267 26.10 -8.99 -10.06
N LYS A 268 24.81 -8.86 -10.42
CA LYS A 268 24.34 -7.79 -11.31
C LYS A 268 22.86 -7.50 -11.08
N PHE A 269 22.53 -6.21 -11.05
CA PHE A 269 21.15 -5.74 -11.17
C PHE A 269 20.86 -5.36 -12.62
N ILE A 270 19.70 -5.74 -13.12
CA ILE A 270 19.29 -5.56 -14.52
C ILE A 270 18.01 -4.77 -14.55
N VAL A 271 18.03 -3.66 -15.26
CA VAL A 271 16.87 -2.82 -15.55
C VAL A 271 16.71 -2.72 -17.05
N ASP A 272 15.53 -3.11 -17.57
CA ASP A 272 15.13 -2.79 -18.93
C ASP A 272 14.07 -1.68 -18.89
N TYR A 273 14.13 -0.78 -19.87
CA TYR A 273 13.21 0.33 -19.98
C TYR A 273 12.38 0.24 -21.25
N TYR A 274 11.17 0.76 -21.21
CA TYR A 274 10.39 1.07 -22.40
C TYR A 274 10.98 2.30 -23.10
N SER A 275 10.61 2.54 -24.36
CA SER A 275 10.99 3.75 -25.11
C SER A 275 10.55 5.06 -24.43
N THR A 276 9.56 5.01 -23.55
CA THR A 276 9.09 6.12 -22.70
C THR A 276 9.97 6.40 -21.50
N GLY A 277 11.04 5.60 -21.25
CA GLY A 277 11.85 5.68 -20.03
C GLY A 277 11.24 4.99 -18.81
N MET A 278 10.04 4.42 -18.90
CA MET A 278 9.45 3.64 -17.83
C MET A 278 10.16 2.29 -17.68
N PRO A 279 10.42 1.84 -16.44
CA PRO A 279 10.98 0.51 -16.22
C PRO A 279 10.05 -0.59 -16.74
N LYS A 280 10.63 -1.51 -17.48
CA LYS A 280 9.95 -2.69 -18.06
C LYS A 280 10.22 -3.95 -17.25
N LEU A 281 11.46 -4.13 -16.80
CA LEU A 281 11.93 -5.29 -16.08
C LEU A 281 12.89 -4.85 -14.98
N PHE A 282 12.72 -5.44 -13.80
CA PHE A 282 13.73 -5.43 -12.74
C PHE A 282 14.11 -6.87 -12.44
N ALA A 283 15.40 -7.17 -12.53
CA ALA A 283 15.95 -8.49 -12.24
C ALA A 283 17.29 -8.38 -11.51
N SER A 284 17.59 -9.37 -10.69
CA SER A 284 18.85 -9.49 -9.98
C SER A 284 19.44 -10.86 -10.21
N ASP A 285 20.66 -10.91 -10.72
CA ASP A 285 21.47 -12.14 -10.75
C ASP A 285 22.22 -12.26 -9.44
N ILE A 286 21.84 -13.24 -8.62
CA ILE A 286 22.37 -13.48 -7.28
C ILE A 286 23.05 -14.81 -7.17
N VAL A 287 23.90 -14.94 -6.15
CA VAL A 287 24.42 -16.23 -5.67
C VAL A 287 24.05 -16.36 -4.20
N VAL A 288 23.32 -17.41 -3.87
CA VAL A 288 23.03 -17.75 -2.47
C VAL A 288 24.13 -18.70 -1.98
N VAL A 289 24.79 -18.32 -0.87
CA VAL A 289 25.87 -19.09 -0.26
C VAL A 289 25.39 -19.65 1.09
N ASP A 290 25.22 -20.96 1.17
CA ASP A 290 24.78 -21.64 2.38
C ASP A 290 25.89 -21.66 3.44
N HIS A 291 25.57 -21.19 4.66
CA HIS A 291 26.58 -21.10 5.73
C HIS A 291 26.98 -22.48 6.33
N LYS A 292 26.12 -23.48 6.19
CA LYS A 292 26.40 -24.84 6.76
C LYS A 292 27.20 -25.70 5.80
N THR A 293 26.87 -25.62 4.51
CA THR A 293 27.43 -26.51 3.48
C THR A 293 28.48 -25.81 2.61
N GLY A 294 28.53 -24.50 2.61
CA GLY A 294 29.36 -23.72 1.69
C GLY A 294 28.84 -23.75 0.21
N ALA A 295 27.69 -24.36 -0.05
CA ALA A 295 27.14 -24.49 -1.39
C ALA A 295 26.81 -23.10 -1.96
N ARG A 296 27.20 -22.88 -3.22
CA ARG A 296 26.93 -21.66 -3.97
C ARG A 296 25.86 -21.94 -5.03
N VAL A 297 24.68 -21.35 -4.87
CA VAL A 297 23.53 -21.58 -5.74
C VAL A 297 23.24 -20.30 -6.53
N PRO A 298 23.55 -20.26 -7.83
CA PRO A 298 23.19 -19.11 -8.66
C PRO A 298 21.67 -19.10 -8.90
N ALA A 299 21.09 -17.90 -8.87
CA ALA A 299 19.67 -17.71 -9.13
C ALA A 299 19.41 -16.32 -9.74
N ARG A 300 18.30 -16.19 -10.47
CA ARG A 300 17.76 -14.92 -10.91
C ARG A 300 16.46 -14.62 -10.19
N VAL A 301 16.37 -13.44 -9.60
CA VAL A 301 15.16 -12.93 -8.94
C VAL A 301 14.60 -11.80 -9.80
N GLU A 302 13.34 -11.92 -10.21
CA GLU A 302 12.62 -10.90 -10.98
C GLU A 302 11.38 -10.44 -10.20
N VAL A 303 10.81 -9.31 -10.57
CA VAL A 303 9.51 -8.89 -10.04
C VAL A 303 8.48 -9.98 -10.35
N ASN A 304 7.72 -10.41 -9.34
CA ASN A 304 6.75 -11.51 -9.39
C ASN A 304 7.33 -12.92 -9.63
N LYS A 305 8.66 -13.09 -9.68
CA LYS A 305 9.33 -14.40 -9.76
C LYS A 305 10.38 -14.52 -8.66
N PRO A 306 9.95 -14.77 -7.41
CA PRO A 306 10.87 -14.91 -6.28
C PRO A 306 11.65 -16.22 -6.35
N PHE A 307 12.85 -16.19 -5.80
CA PHE A 307 13.63 -17.38 -5.54
C PHE A 307 13.44 -17.80 -4.07
N THR A 308 13.37 -19.10 -3.80
CA THR A 308 13.21 -19.61 -2.43
C THR A 308 14.35 -20.55 -2.07
N TYR A 309 15.02 -20.26 -0.96
CA TYR A 309 16.09 -21.10 -0.40
C TYR A 309 15.90 -21.28 1.11
N ASP A 310 16.07 -22.48 1.62
CA ASP A 310 15.88 -22.87 3.04
C ASP A 310 14.60 -22.27 3.69
N GLY A 311 13.50 -22.29 2.93
CA GLY A 311 12.21 -21.77 3.40
C GLY A 311 12.10 -20.25 3.45
N VAL A 312 13.12 -19.51 3.02
CA VAL A 312 13.10 -18.05 2.86
C VAL A 312 12.90 -17.71 1.38
N SER A 313 11.87 -16.97 1.09
CA SER A 313 11.59 -16.44 -0.25
C SER A 313 12.21 -15.07 -0.41
N ILE A 314 12.97 -14.89 -1.49
CA ILE A 314 13.68 -13.67 -1.86
C ILE A 314 12.91 -13.03 -3.01
N TYR A 315 12.32 -11.86 -2.77
CA TYR A 315 11.56 -11.09 -3.75
C TYR A 315 12.34 -9.87 -4.18
N GLN A 316 12.34 -9.53 -5.47
CA GLN A 316 12.76 -8.22 -5.95
C GLN A 316 11.74 -7.18 -5.51
N SER A 317 12.10 -6.28 -4.60
CA SER A 317 11.20 -5.25 -4.06
C SER A 317 11.41 -3.91 -4.75
N SER A 318 12.62 -3.40 -4.70
CA SER A 318 13.02 -2.13 -5.33
C SER A 318 14.50 -2.17 -5.65
N PHE A 319 15.03 -1.05 -6.09
CA PHE A 319 16.46 -0.83 -6.26
C PHE A 319 16.83 0.54 -5.71
N GLN A 320 18.08 0.73 -5.40
CA GLN A 320 18.66 1.96 -4.91
C GLN A 320 20.08 2.11 -5.48
N ASP A 321 20.69 3.21 -5.21
CA ASP A 321 22.10 3.39 -5.49
C ASP A 321 22.94 2.51 -4.54
N GLY A 322 23.97 1.88 -5.06
CA GLY A 322 24.85 0.96 -4.35
C GLY A 322 26.20 1.56 -3.94
N GLY A 323 26.32 2.88 -4.02
CA GLY A 323 27.58 3.59 -3.79
C GLY A 323 28.20 4.10 -5.07
N SER A 324 27.38 4.69 -5.96
CA SER A 324 27.84 5.33 -7.19
C SER A 324 28.85 6.44 -6.90
N GLN A 325 29.90 6.49 -7.71
CA GLN A 325 30.93 7.54 -7.64
C GLN A 325 30.53 8.69 -8.55
N MET A 326 30.56 9.91 -8.01
CA MET A 326 30.18 11.12 -8.73
C MET A 326 31.36 12.07 -8.85
N GLN A 327 31.51 12.67 -10.02
CA GLN A 327 32.37 13.80 -10.28
C GLN A 327 31.47 15.00 -10.58
N MET A 328 31.68 16.09 -9.86
CA MET A 328 30.80 17.25 -9.87
C MET A 328 31.61 18.53 -9.96
N THR A 329 30.98 19.57 -10.49
CA THR A 329 31.46 20.94 -10.42
C THR A 329 30.67 21.70 -9.37
N ALA A 330 31.34 22.28 -8.39
CA ALA A 330 30.77 23.16 -7.39
C ALA A 330 30.78 24.61 -7.85
N TYR A 331 29.60 25.21 -7.92
CA TYR A 331 29.40 26.63 -8.20
C TYR A 331 29.11 27.38 -6.90
N PRO A 332 29.86 28.44 -6.56
CA PRO A 332 29.56 29.22 -5.34
C PRO A 332 28.23 29.93 -5.48
N MET A 333 27.40 29.87 -4.42
CA MET A 333 26.09 30.52 -4.35
C MET A 333 26.12 31.87 -3.63
N SER A 334 27.28 32.34 -3.21
CA SER A 334 27.51 33.64 -2.59
C SER A 334 28.90 34.18 -2.97
N GLY A 335 29.09 35.48 -2.86
CA GLY A 335 30.35 36.17 -3.21
C GLY A 335 30.43 36.58 -4.68
N ALA A 336 31.28 37.56 -4.93
CA ALA A 336 31.46 38.20 -6.25
C ALA A 336 32.30 37.36 -7.24
N SER A 337 32.61 36.12 -6.92
CA SER A 337 33.37 35.20 -7.77
C SER A 337 32.51 34.04 -8.23
N ALA A 338 32.50 33.79 -9.54
CA ALA A 338 31.89 32.60 -10.12
C ALA A 338 32.89 31.44 -10.34
N LYS A 339 34.10 31.53 -9.72
CA LYS A 339 35.14 30.51 -9.89
C LYS A 339 34.62 29.16 -9.33
N THR A 340 34.57 28.19 -10.20
CA THR A 340 34.16 26.82 -9.86
C THR A 340 35.29 26.01 -9.26
N ALA A 341 34.93 24.95 -8.51
CA ALA A 341 35.88 23.97 -8.00
C ALA A 341 35.42 22.56 -8.34
N PRO A 342 36.34 21.63 -8.65
CA PRO A 342 36.00 20.21 -8.76
C PRO A 342 35.59 19.69 -7.39
N PHE A 343 34.54 18.90 -7.37
CA PHE A 343 34.00 18.27 -6.18
C PHE A 343 33.53 16.85 -6.52
N GLY A 344 33.56 15.95 -5.58
CA GLY A 344 33.09 14.60 -5.83
C GLY A 344 32.88 13.81 -4.55
N GLY A 345 32.23 12.69 -4.71
CA GLY A 345 31.93 11.78 -3.59
C GLY A 345 31.31 10.50 -4.05
N THR A 346 31.03 9.67 -3.07
CA THR A 346 30.36 8.38 -3.27
C THR A 346 29.02 8.43 -2.56
N ILE A 347 27.98 7.90 -3.17
CA ILE A 347 26.67 7.78 -2.51
C ILE A 347 26.80 6.93 -1.24
N GLY A 348 26.20 7.40 -0.15
CA GLY A 348 26.38 6.85 1.20
C GLY A 348 27.63 7.35 1.93
N GLY A 349 28.50 8.12 1.24
CA GLY A 349 29.68 8.75 1.83
C GLY A 349 29.48 10.23 2.14
N ASN A 350 30.51 10.85 2.71
CA ASN A 350 30.56 12.26 3.00
C ASN A 350 31.86 12.91 2.47
N ALA A 351 31.79 14.21 2.22
CA ALA A 351 32.95 15.01 1.78
C ALA A 351 32.89 16.40 2.44
N PRO A 352 34.04 16.96 2.88
CA PRO A 352 34.11 18.30 3.44
C PRO A 352 33.85 19.34 2.35
N LEU A 353 32.91 20.25 2.58
CA LEU A 353 32.52 21.27 1.61
C LEU A 353 33.58 22.39 1.47
N SER A 354 34.45 22.50 2.45
CA SER A 354 35.63 23.37 2.38
C SER A 354 36.56 23.08 1.19
N ALA A 355 36.51 21.84 0.64
CA ALA A 355 37.22 21.48 -0.59
C ALA A 355 36.68 22.26 -1.82
N ALA A 356 35.41 22.64 -1.81
CA ALA A 356 34.74 23.37 -2.89
C ALA A 356 34.80 24.90 -2.70
N THR A 357 34.69 25.38 -1.46
CA THR A 357 34.71 26.80 -1.15
C THR A 357 35.14 27.06 0.30
N PRO A 358 36.07 28.04 0.53
CA PRO A 358 36.46 28.44 1.88
C PRO A 358 35.28 29.00 2.72
N LEU A 359 34.23 29.50 2.06
CA LEU A 359 33.02 30.03 2.72
C LEU A 359 32.21 28.95 3.45
N ALA A 360 32.45 27.68 3.16
CA ALA A 360 31.77 26.54 3.77
C ALA A 360 32.66 25.79 4.79
N ASP A 361 33.59 26.47 5.44
CA ASP A 361 34.44 25.85 6.46
C ASP A 361 33.62 25.17 7.57
N GLY A 362 33.98 23.93 7.87
CA GLY A 362 33.29 23.08 8.84
C GLY A 362 31.92 22.53 8.39
N GLN A 363 31.53 22.70 7.12
CA GLN A 363 30.36 22.05 6.56
C GLN A 363 30.73 20.77 5.80
N THR A 364 29.81 19.80 5.81
CA THR A 364 30.00 18.48 5.17
C THR A 364 28.83 18.17 4.27
N VAL A 365 29.11 17.65 3.08
CA VAL A 365 28.11 17.07 2.18
C VAL A 365 28.03 15.58 2.47
N GLU A 366 26.83 15.09 2.76
CA GLU A 366 26.48 13.68 2.87
C GLU A 366 25.66 13.30 1.65
N PHE A 367 26.20 12.49 0.74
CA PHE A 367 25.48 12.04 -0.44
C PHE A 367 24.53 10.91 -0.07
N THR A 368 23.22 11.10 -0.29
CA THR A 368 22.17 10.17 0.20
C THR A 368 21.57 9.31 -0.89
N ASP A 369 21.36 9.84 -2.10
CA ASP A 369 20.75 9.09 -3.20
C ASP A 369 21.21 9.62 -4.56
N PHE A 370 21.27 8.72 -5.55
CA PHE A 370 21.51 9.02 -6.94
C PHE A 370 20.53 8.26 -7.81
N ARG A 371 19.85 8.98 -8.69
CA ARG A 371 18.96 8.39 -9.69
C ARG A 371 19.44 8.79 -11.07
N ALA A 372 19.88 7.83 -11.85
CA ALA A 372 20.32 8.07 -13.23
C ALA A 372 19.14 8.44 -14.16
N ILE A 373 17.94 7.99 -13.83
CA ILE A 373 16.71 8.20 -14.61
C ILE A 373 15.60 8.66 -13.67
N ASN A 374 14.99 9.78 -13.99
CA ASN A 374 13.80 10.30 -13.34
C ASN A 374 12.70 10.48 -14.38
N VAL A 375 11.58 9.77 -14.21
CA VAL A 375 10.42 9.87 -15.09
C VAL A 375 9.37 10.76 -14.43
N GLU A 376 9.20 11.95 -14.98
CA GLU A 376 8.25 12.94 -14.49
C GLU A 376 7.07 13.09 -15.45
N ASN A 377 5.90 13.41 -14.90
CA ASN A 377 4.71 13.73 -15.69
C ASN A 377 4.73 15.22 -16.02
N VAL A 378 5.00 15.56 -17.27
CA VAL A 378 5.06 16.96 -17.76
C VAL A 378 3.69 17.48 -18.22
N SER A 379 2.65 16.64 -18.28
CA SER A 379 1.30 17.10 -18.57
C SER A 379 0.78 17.99 -17.44
N ASN A 380 0.72 19.30 -17.67
CA ASN A 380 0.10 20.32 -16.82
C ASN A 380 0.89 20.86 -15.61
N GLY A 381 2.20 20.93 -15.61
CA GLY A 381 2.95 21.75 -14.64
C GLY A 381 2.66 21.48 -13.15
N SER A 382 1.91 20.43 -12.85
CA SER A 382 1.39 20.12 -11.53
C SER A 382 2.25 19.05 -10.85
N GLY A 383 3.08 19.45 -9.94
CA GLY A 383 3.81 18.53 -9.11
C GLY A 383 5.14 19.06 -8.60
N GLN A 384 5.61 20.16 -9.15
CA GLN A 384 6.82 20.83 -8.69
C GLN A 384 6.45 22.05 -7.85
N THR A 385 6.88 22.09 -6.62
CA THR A 385 6.80 23.28 -5.78
C THR A 385 7.94 24.22 -6.16
N ASP A 386 7.67 25.52 -6.34
CA ASP A 386 8.71 26.52 -6.43
C ASP A 386 9.39 26.74 -5.06
N ALA A 387 10.51 27.49 -5.03
CA ALA A 387 11.22 27.80 -3.79
C ALA A 387 10.36 28.55 -2.75
N ARG A 388 9.21 29.10 -3.16
CA ARG A 388 8.23 29.77 -2.29
C ARG A 388 7.24 28.83 -1.63
N GLY A 389 7.29 27.53 -1.94
CA GLY A 389 6.50 26.50 -1.27
C GLY A 389 5.06 26.34 -1.74
N VAL A 390 4.74 26.74 -2.98
CA VAL A 390 3.41 26.51 -3.56
C VAL A 390 3.34 25.05 -4.04
N ALA A 391 2.65 24.20 -3.29
CA ALA A 391 2.40 22.81 -3.65
C ALA A 391 1.04 22.67 -4.34
N ALA A 392 0.98 21.85 -5.38
CA ALA A 392 -0.28 21.40 -5.94
C ALA A 392 -0.96 20.44 -4.94
N HIS A 393 -2.13 20.82 -4.42
CA HIS A 393 -2.91 19.95 -3.55
C HIS A 393 -3.52 18.80 -4.35
N ARG A 394 -3.13 17.57 -4.05
CA ARG A 394 -3.83 16.37 -4.54
C ARG A 394 -5.13 16.16 -3.77
N THR A 395 -6.21 15.88 -4.49
CA THR A 395 -7.47 15.52 -3.84
C THR A 395 -7.44 14.06 -3.39
N LEU A 396 -8.18 13.74 -2.33
CA LEU A 396 -8.36 12.33 -1.87
C LEU A 396 -8.85 11.41 -2.99
N LYS A 397 -9.72 11.93 -3.87
CA LYS A 397 -10.25 11.19 -5.02
C LYS A 397 -9.13 10.80 -5.99
N GLU A 398 -8.21 11.70 -6.32
CA GLU A 398 -7.08 11.41 -7.21
C GLU A 398 -6.14 10.36 -6.61
N ALA A 399 -5.89 10.43 -5.29
CA ALA A 399 -5.09 9.44 -4.59
C ALA A 399 -5.73 8.03 -4.55
N PHE A 400 -7.05 7.96 -4.46
CA PHE A 400 -7.80 6.70 -4.57
C PHE A 400 -7.85 6.17 -6.01
N ASP A 401 -8.06 7.06 -7.00
CA ASP A 401 -8.11 6.67 -8.41
C ASP A 401 -6.78 6.07 -8.90
N GLU A 402 -5.65 6.52 -8.38
CA GLU A 402 -4.33 5.91 -8.68
C GLU A 402 -4.22 4.45 -8.20
N ARG A 403 -4.95 4.08 -7.16
CA ARG A 403 -4.93 2.73 -6.55
C ARG A 403 -6.01 1.79 -7.06
N LEU A 404 -7.01 2.33 -7.73
CA LEU A 404 -8.03 1.50 -8.38
C LEU A 404 -7.44 0.74 -9.56
N GLY A 405 -7.86 -0.51 -9.75
CA GLY A 405 -7.44 -1.33 -10.88
C GLY A 405 -7.75 -0.65 -12.23
N SER A 406 -7.04 -1.06 -13.28
CA SER A 406 -7.09 -0.48 -14.64
C SER A 406 -8.50 -0.31 -15.24
N GLY A 407 -9.49 -1.10 -14.79
CA GLY A 407 -10.88 -1.00 -15.23
C GLY A 407 -11.69 0.14 -14.60
N ALA A 408 -11.18 0.77 -13.53
CA ALA A 408 -11.88 1.84 -12.80
C ALA A 408 -11.16 3.20 -12.87
N LYS A 409 -9.97 3.26 -13.47
CA LYS A 409 -9.22 4.50 -13.67
C LYS A 409 -9.82 5.33 -14.80
N THR A 410 -10.21 6.57 -14.49
CA THR A 410 -10.33 7.61 -15.50
C THR A 410 -8.92 8.02 -15.93
N SER A 411 -8.42 7.46 -17.03
CA SER A 411 -7.09 7.77 -17.54
C SER A 411 -7.02 9.21 -18.02
N LYS A 412 -6.39 10.09 -17.24
CA LYS A 412 -5.76 11.28 -17.83
C LYS A 412 -4.51 10.78 -18.56
N PRO A 413 -4.27 11.18 -19.81
CA PRO A 413 -3.02 10.83 -20.48
C PRO A 413 -1.86 11.40 -19.67
N LEU A 414 -0.98 10.50 -19.20
CA LEU A 414 0.26 10.87 -18.53
C LEU A 414 1.30 11.10 -19.62
N ASP A 415 1.81 12.32 -19.70
CA ASP A 415 2.95 12.65 -20.56
C ASP A 415 4.23 12.46 -19.76
N LEU A 416 4.76 11.24 -19.82
CA LEU A 416 5.89 10.80 -19.01
C LEU A 416 7.19 10.99 -19.79
N HIS A 417 8.08 11.85 -19.27
CA HIS A 417 9.40 12.10 -19.83
C HIS A 417 10.50 11.78 -18.83
N ASN A 418 11.60 11.22 -19.34
CA ASN A 418 12.83 11.11 -18.56
C ASN A 418 13.53 12.49 -18.54
N VAL A 419 13.59 13.10 -17.36
CA VAL A 419 14.22 14.41 -17.15
C VAL A 419 15.69 14.30 -16.75
N GLY A 420 16.28 13.11 -16.84
CA GLY A 420 17.71 12.88 -16.58
C GLY A 420 18.04 12.57 -15.13
N PRO A 421 19.34 12.59 -14.76
CA PRO A 421 19.76 12.20 -13.43
C PRO A 421 19.44 13.26 -12.38
N SER A 422 19.26 12.80 -11.12
CA SER A 422 19.19 13.64 -9.92
C SER A 422 20.12 13.13 -8.84
N VAL A 423 20.63 14.04 -8.03
CA VAL A 423 21.48 13.75 -6.88
C VAL A 423 20.83 14.33 -5.63
N GLN A 424 20.65 13.48 -4.61
CA GLN A 424 20.16 13.90 -3.31
C GLN A 424 21.32 13.89 -2.30
N TYR A 425 21.44 14.96 -1.53
CA TYR A 425 22.49 15.11 -0.54
C TYR A 425 22.05 16.01 0.61
N LYS A 426 22.73 15.89 1.74
CA LYS A 426 22.56 16.75 2.91
C LYS A 426 23.81 17.62 3.09
N VAL A 427 23.60 18.89 3.39
CA VAL A 427 24.66 19.76 3.87
C VAL A 427 24.49 19.92 5.36
N ARG A 428 25.47 19.43 6.11
CA ARG A 428 25.51 19.49 7.57
C ARG A 428 26.49 20.58 8.01
N ASP A 429 26.05 21.42 8.93
CA ASP A 429 26.91 22.45 9.53
C ASP A 429 27.67 21.93 10.78
N LYS A 430 28.48 22.82 11.39
CA LYS A 430 29.28 22.51 12.59
C LYS A 430 28.42 22.12 13.80
N ASP A 431 27.20 22.63 13.88
CA ASP A 431 26.28 22.41 15.00
C ASP A 431 25.45 21.12 14.80
N GLY A 432 25.69 20.40 13.70
CA GLY A 432 25.01 19.17 13.36
C GLY A 432 23.66 19.37 12.67
N GLN A 433 23.24 20.63 12.40
CA GLN A 433 22.03 20.90 11.62
C GLN A 433 22.25 20.51 10.17
N ALA A 434 21.27 19.86 9.57
CA ALA A 434 21.35 19.43 8.19
C ALA A 434 20.18 19.97 7.37
N ARG A 435 20.48 20.43 6.14
CA ARG A 435 19.49 20.72 5.11
C ARG A 435 19.62 19.69 4.01
N GLU A 436 18.52 19.25 3.47
CA GLU A 436 18.49 18.24 2.44
C GLU A 436 18.21 18.87 1.08
N TYR A 437 18.96 18.43 0.08
CA TYR A 437 18.93 18.94 -1.29
C TYR A 437 18.64 17.81 -2.27
N ASN A 438 17.89 18.12 -3.34
CA ASN A 438 17.62 17.22 -4.46
C ASN A 438 17.73 18.00 -5.77
N ASN A 439 18.84 17.85 -6.47
CA ASN A 439 19.12 18.60 -7.67
C ASN A 439 18.94 17.73 -8.91
N TYR A 440 18.14 18.20 -9.87
CA TYR A 440 18.09 17.64 -11.21
C TYR A 440 19.29 18.16 -12.02
N MET A 441 20.00 17.25 -12.69
CA MET A 441 21.30 17.52 -13.29
C MET A 441 21.23 17.94 -14.76
N LEU A 442 20.06 17.78 -15.39
CA LEU A 442 19.76 18.29 -16.73
C LEU A 442 18.64 19.32 -16.65
N PRO A 443 18.59 20.29 -17.60
CA PRO A 443 17.51 21.25 -17.63
C PRO A 443 16.20 20.60 -18.01
N VAL A 444 15.18 20.86 -17.18
CA VAL A 444 13.80 20.37 -17.34
C VAL A 444 12.98 21.48 -18.00
N ASP A 445 12.07 21.12 -18.89
CA ASP A 445 11.11 22.08 -19.44
C ASP A 445 10.05 22.43 -18.38
N VAL A 446 10.01 23.70 -18.01
CA VAL A 446 9.02 24.24 -17.07
C VAL A 446 8.29 25.40 -17.77
N ALA A 447 7.05 25.15 -18.17
CA ALA A 447 6.21 26.11 -18.86
C ALA A 447 6.83 26.67 -20.18
N GLY A 448 7.56 25.85 -20.92
CA GLY A 448 8.23 26.20 -22.18
C GLY A 448 9.62 26.81 -22.01
N GLU A 449 10.17 26.83 -20.80
CA GLU A 449 11.54 27.28 -20.50
C GLU A 449 12.38 26.15 -19.91
N LYS A 450 13.62 26.04 -20.36
CA LYS A 450 14.57 25.06 -19.81
C LYS A 450 15.19 25.57 -18.53
N MET A 451 14.96 24.87 -17.42
CA MET A 451 15.42 25.24 -16.10
C MET A 451 16.07 24.07 -15.37
N PHE A 452 17.17 24.33 -14.67
CA PHE A 452 17.70 23.42 -13.67
C PHE A 452 16.88 23.56 -12.38
N LEU A 453 16.49 22.41 -11.81
CA LEU A 453 15.69 22.37 -10.60
C LEU A 453 16.57 21.94 -9.43
N ALA A 454 16.82 22.87 -8.51
CA ALA A 454 17.59 22.63 -7.29
C ALA A 454 16.65 22.62 -6.08
N GLY A 455 16.30 21.43 -5.61
CA GLY A 455 15.38 21.24 -4.49
C GLY A 455 16.06 21.40 -3.14
N MET A 456 15.34 21.96 -2.17
CA MET A 456 15.76 22.09 -0.78
C MET A 456 14.59 21.78 0.18
N ARG A 457 14.88 21.14 1.32
CA ARG A 457 13.96 21.01 2.44
C ARG A 457 14.69 21.04 3.78
N LEU A 458 13.98 21.46 4.83
CA LEU A 458 14.52 21.53 6.20
C LEU A 458 14.27 20.25 6.97
N ASN A 459 13.06 19.67 6.83
CA ASN A 459 12.71 18.44 7.50
C ASN A 459 12.46 17.33 6.48
N PRO A 460 12.75 16.07 6.80
CA PRO A 460 12.50 14.93 5.90
C PRO A 460 11.04 14.78 5.46
N ASP A 461 10.10 15.24 6.28
CA ASP A 461 8.67 15.15 6.01
C ASP A 461 8.13 16.31 5.13
N ASP A 462 8.93 17.36 4.94
CA ASP A 462 8.56 18.49 4.10
C ASP A 462 8.74 18.16 2.61
N PRO A 463 7.89 18.69 1.71
CA PRO A 463 8.14 18.62 0.28
C PRO A 463 9.36 19.47 -0.10
N PHE A 464 10.11 19.05 -1.12
CA PHE A 464 11.18 19.87 -1.67
C PHE A 464 10.62 21.15 -2.30
N ARG A 465 11.28 22.28 -2.02
CA ARG A 465 11.08 23.57 -2.68
C ARG A 465 12.18 23.75 -3.68
N TYR A 466 11.82 24.11 -4.91
CA TYR A 466 12.77 24.14 -6.02
C TYR A 466 13.17 25.55 -6.40
N LEU A 467 14.48 25.84 -6.31
CA LEU A 467 15.12 26.93 -7.01
C LEU A 467 15.17 26.57 -8.50
N ARG A 468 14.66 27.46 -9.35
CA ARG A 468 14.56 27.29 -10.80
C ARG A 468 15.62 28.13 -11.48
N ILE A 469 16.76 27.56 -11.85
CA ILE A 469 17.86 28.24 -12.50
C ILE A 469 17.68 28.13 -14.02
N PRO A 470 17.52 29.26 -14.76
CA PRO A 470 17.37 29.19 -16.20
C PRO A 470 18.65 28.64 -16.84
N ALA A 471 18.47 27.74 -17.79
CA ALA A 471 19.59 27.25 -18.61
C ALA A 471 19.99 28.32 -19.65
N ASP A 472 21.27 28.48 -19.82
CA ASP A 472 21.83 29.30 -20.89
C ASP A 472 21.67 28.62 -22.27
N THR A 473 22.11 29.33 -23.35
CA THR A 473 22.04 28.79 -24.72
C THR A 473 22.88 27.53 -24.92
N GLY A 474 23.89 27.31 -24.09
CA GLY A 474 24.71 26.09 -24.03
C GLY A 474 24.05 24.95 -23.20
N GLY A 475 22.87 25.16 -22.61
CA GLY A 475 22.23 24.20 -21.71
C GLY A 475 22.96 24.05 -20.38
N THR A 476 23.65 25.08 -19.90
CA THR A 476 24.41 25.07 -18.63
C THR A 476 23.89 26.13 -17.66
N VAL A 477 24.41 26.14 -16.43
CA VAL A 477 24.10 27.15 -15.39
C VAL A 477 25.08 28.30 -15.37
N LYS A 478 26.13 28.28 -16.21
CA LYS A 478 27.29 29.17 -16.13
C LYS A 478 26.92 30.63 -16.26
N GLU A 479 26.09 30.96 -17.23
CA GLU A 479 25.70 32.33 -17.51
C GLU A 479 24.94 32.97 -16.36
N TRP A 480 24.01 32.21 -15.76
CA TRP A 480 23.28 32.63 -14.56
C TRP A 480 24.20 32.79 -13.34
N MET A 481 25.14 31.84 -13.12
CA MET A 481 26.10 31.90 -12.02
C MET A 481 26.99 33.10 -12.11
N ASN A 482 27.43 33.47 -13.33
CA ASN A 482 28.23 34.66 -13.57
C ASN A 482 27.42 35.95 -13.34
N LEU A 483 26.17 36.02 -13.82
CA LEU A 483 25.28 37.15 -13.58
C LEU A 483 25.07 37.36 -12.07
N ARG A 484 24.82 36.27 -11.32
CA ARG A 484 24.68 36.33 -9.86
C ARG A 484 25.94 36.87 -9.17
N ALA A 485 27.10 36.33 -9.53
CA ALA A 485 28.39 36.80 -8.98
C ALA A 485 28.69 38.25 -9.34
N THR A 486 28.36 38.66 -10.56
CA THR A 486 28.52 40.05 -11.04
C THR A 486 27.60 41.00 -10.27
N LEU A 487 26.37 40.54 -9.93
CA LEU A 487 25.46 41.33 -9.08
C LEU A 487 26.00 41.54 -7.65
N GLU A 488 26.74 40.59 -7.10
CA GLU A 488 27.33 40.75 -5.76
C GLU A 488 28.58 41.66 -5.77
N ASN A 489 29.14 42.00 -6.94
CA ASN A 489 30.28 42.89 -7.06
C ASN A 489 29.81 44.37 -7.06
N PRO A 490 30.24 45.20 -6.07
CA PRO A 490 29.80 46.58 -5.97
C PRO A 490 30.18 47.44 -7.19
N ALA A 491 31.39 47.25 -7.73
CA ALA A 491 31.87 47.99 -8.89
C ALA A 491 31.06 47.66 -10.15
N MET A 492 30.67 46.40 -10.31
CA MET A 492 29.86 45.97 -11.45
C MET A 492 28.41 46.48 -11.34
N ARG A 493 27.83 46.53 -10.13
CA ARG A 493 26.54 47.19 -9.92
C ARG A 493 26.56 48.66 -10.32
N ALA A 494 27.61 49.40 -9.91
CA ALA A 494 27.76 50.80 -10.28
C ALA A 494 27.92 50.99 -11.81
N ALA A 495 28.73 50.14 -12.44
CA ALA A 495 28.91 50.17 -13.89
C ALA A 495 27.61 49.87 -14.66
N ALA A 496 26.83 48.88 -14.20
CA ALA A 496 25.53 48.54 -14.78
C ALA A 496 24.50 49.66 -14.61
N ALA A 497 24.44 50.27 -13.42
CA ALA A 497 23.54 51.40 -13.16
C ALA A 497 23.87 52.61 -14.04
N HIS A 498 25.17 52.90 -14.22
CA HIS A 498 25.65 53.97 -15.12
C HIS A 498 25.24 53.67 -16.58
N ARG A 499 25.53 52.46 -17.08
CA ARG A 499 25.19 52.03 -18.45
C ARG A 499 23.67 52.09 -18.68
N PHE A 500 22.86 51.64 -17.70
CA PHE A 500 21.42 51.74 -17.74
C PHE A 500 20.92 53.18 -17.84
N ALA A 501 21.47 54.09 -17.02
CA ALA A 501 21.08 55.51 -17.04
C ALA A 501 21.37 56.17 -18.37
N LEU A 502 22.55 55.95 -18.94
CA LEU A 502 22.96 56.44 -20.26
C LEU A 502 22.06 55.92 -21.38
N ARG A 503 21.72 54.65 -21.35
CA ARG A 503 20.87 54.00 -22.34
C ARG A 503 19.41 54.46 -22.24
N SER A 504 18.93 54.72 -21.02
CA SER A 504 17.53 55.11 -20.78
C SER A 504 17.23 56.58 -21.05
N VAL A 505 18.19 57.44 -20.90
CA VAL A 505 18.13 58.89 -21.11
C VAL A 505 19.21 59.33 -22.10
N PRO A 506 18.98 59.09 -23.41
CA PRO A 506 19.96 59.57 -24.42
C PRO A 506 19.95 61.09 -24.50
N GLY A 507 21.11 61.72 -24.55
CA GLY A 507 21.28 63.16 -24.67
C GLY A 507 21.98 63.81 -23.47
N SER A 508 21.87 65.17 -23.35
CA SER A 508 22.63 65.99 -22.42
C SER A 508 21.94 66.27 -21.05
N ASN A 509 20.88 65.52 -20.70
CA ASN A 509 20.23 65.73 -19.39
C ASN A 509 21.00 64.97 -18.27
N THR A 510 22.14 65.51 -17.87
CA THR A 510 23.05 64.89 -16.89
C THR A 510 22.44 64.72 -15.51
N GLU A 511 21.55 65.65 -15.08
CA GLU A 511 20.89 65.57 -13.77
C GLU A 511 19.93 64.38 -13.70
N LEU A 512 19.11 64.17 -14.76
CA LEU A 512 18.19 63.03 -14.83
C LEU A 512 18.96 61.69 -14.94
N GLN A 513 20.06 61.70 -15.70
CA GLN A 513 20.95 60.52 -15.78
C GLN A 513 21.52 60.16 -14.41
N GLN A 514 22.04 61.11 -13.62
CA GLN A 514 22.53 60.90 -12.29
C GLN A 514 21.48 60.33 -11.32
N HIS A 515 20.28 60.93 -11.29
CA HIS A 515 19.20 60.45 -10.46
C HIS A 515 18.76 59.00 -10.85
N LEU A 516 18.77 58.71 -12.14
CA LEU A 516 18.41 57.38 -12.63
C LEU A 516 19.50 56.33 -12.28
N GLU A 517 20.79 56.73 -12.40
CA GLU A 517 21.93 55.92 -11.99
C GLU A 517 21.87 55.61 -10.49
N GLU A 518 21.71 56.62 -9.63
CA GLU A 518 21.59 56.45 -8.19
C GLU A 518 20.43 55.52 -7.82
N SER A 519 19.27 55.68 -8.46
CA SER A 519 18.10 54.87 -8.26
C SER A 519 18.30 53.40 -8.69
N ALA A 520 18.92 53.21 -9.87
CA ALA A 520 19.24 51.88 -10.40
C ALA A 520 20.29 51.18 -9.52
N LEU A 521 21.32 51.90 -9.08
CA LEU A 521 22.31 51.36 -8.14
C LEU A 521 21.69 50.97 -6.81
N ARG A 522 20.75 51.76 -6.29
CA ARG A 522 20.02 51.47 -5.07
C ARG A 522 19.21 50.20 -5.22
N VAL A 523 18.47 50.03 -6.30
CA VAL A 523 17.65 48.83 -6.56
C VAL A 523 18.54 47.60 -6.70
N LEU A 524 19.61 47.64 -7.45
CA LEU A 524 20.56 46.54 -7.58
C LEU A 524 21.23 46.19 -6.24
N THR A 525 21.54 47.18 -5.40
CA THR A 525 22.12 46.94 -4.07
C THR A 525 21.14 46.30 -3.10
N LEU A 526 19.88 46.72 -3.11
CA LEU A 526 18.81 46.09 -2.35
C LEU A 526 18.59 44.63 -2.80
N PHE A 527 18.52 44.45 -4.13
CA PHE A 527 18.26 43.15 -4.71
C PHE A 527 19.43 42.17 -4.48
N ALA A 528 20.65 42.65 -4.46
CA ALA A 528 21.84 41.87 -4.12
C ALA A 528 21.91 41.49 -2.62
N GLY A 529 21.02 41.98 -1.77
CA GLY A 529 21.10 41.78 -0.32
C GLY A 529 22.32 42.50 0.33
N ALA A 530 22.91 43.52 -0.37
CA ALA A 530 24.07 44.23 0.09
C ALA A 530 23.75 45.47 0.93
N ASP A 531 22.48 45.76 1.13
CA ASP A 531 21.99 46.83 1.99
C ASP A 531 21.76 46.36 3.40
N ASN A 532 22.63 46.74 4.32
CA ASN A 532 22.56 46.35 5.74
C ASN A 532 21.43 47.05 6.53
N SER A 533 20.74 48.02 5.90
CA SER A 533 19.63 48.73 6.57
C SER A 533 18.37 47.89 6.71
N ILE A 534 18.24 46.82 5.89
CA ILE A 534 17.07 45.91 5.89
C ILE A 534 17.52 44.55 6.40
N LYS A 535 17.08 44.17 7.59
CA LYS A 535 17.37 42.86 8.20
C LYS A 535 16.06 42.17 8.63
N MET A 536 16.06 40.85 8.58
CA MET A 536 14.98 40.06 9.18
C MET A 536 15.03 40.15 10.72
N PRO A 537 13.94 39.83 11.43
CA PRO A 537 13.89 39.78 12.90
C PRO A 537 14.99 38.87 13.51
N ASN A 538 15.46 37.88 12.77
CA ASN A 538 16.54 36.97 13.15
C ASN A 538 17.95 37.50 12.84
N GLY A 539 18.09 38.76 12.36
CA GLY A 539 19.35 39.41 12.05
C GLY A 539 19.96 39.06 10.67
N GLN A 540 19.31 38.19 9.89
CA GLN A 540 19.78 37.83 8.55
C GLN A 540 19.57 38.98 7.55
N THR A 541 20.52 39.19 6.65
CA THR A 541 20.38 40.10 5.50
C THR A 541 19.32 39.58 4.53
N VAL A 542 18.49 40.49 4.06
CA VAL A 542 17.41 40.18 3.11
C VAL A 542 17.85 40.63 1.73
N GLY A 543 17.68 39.78 0.73
CA GLY A 543 17.95 40.10 -0.67
C GLY A 543 16.71 39.76 -1.55
N GLY A 544 16.89 39.91 -2.85
CA GLY A 544 15.87 39.61 -3.83
C GLY A 544 14.63 40.51 -3.71
N PHE A 545 13.49 40.01 -4.11
CA PHE A 545 12.22 40.77 -4.04
C PHE A 545 11.80 41.08 -2.62
N GLN A 546 12.23 40.32 -1.61
CA GLN A 546 11.93 40.62 -0.21
C GLN A 546 12.57 41.92 0.26
N ALA A 547 13.84 42.18 -0.16
CA ALA A 547 14.49 43.43 0.19
C ALA A 547 13.84 44.64 -0.50
N VAL A 548 13.47 44.47 -1.79
CA VAL A 548 12.77 45.52 -2.53
C VAL A 548 11.41 45.83 -1.92
N ALA A 549 10.63 44.78 -1.57
CA ALA A 549 9.33 44.92 -0.92
C ALA A 549 9.46 45.59 0.45
N GLY A 550 10.46 45.17 1.26
CA GLY A 550 10.74 45.78 2.56
C GLY A 550 11.09 47.26 2.45
N PHE A 551 11.86 47.64 1.43
CA PHE A 551 12.18 49.05 1.15
C PHE A 551 10.91 49.84 0.80
N ILE A 552 10.04 49.33 -0.06
CA ILE A 552 8.75 49.96 -0.42
C ILE A 552 7.89 50.18 0.82
N ASP A 553 7.73 49.16 1.64
CA ASP A 553 6.91 49.22 2.84
C ASP A 553 7.38 50.28 3.86
N HIS A 554 8.68 50.47 3.97
CA HIS A 554 9.25 51.42 4.93
C HIS A 554 9.41 52.84 4.38
N SER A 555 9.65 53.00 3.05
CA SER A 555 10.05 54.27 2.48
C SER A 555 8.98 54.95 1.60
N VAL A 556 7.91 54.20 1.21
CA VAL A 556 6.90 54.69 0.28
C VAL A 556 5.54 54.76 0.96
N PRO A 557 4.79 55.92 0.84
CA PRO A 557 3.44 56.01 1.36
C PRO A 557 2.51 54.94 0.77
N LYS A 558 1.58 54.40 1.55
CA LYS A 558 0.70 53.28 1.15
C LYS A 558 -0.05 53.48 -0.17
N GLY A 559 -0.47 54.73 -0.47
CA GLY A 559 -1.20 55.02 -1.69
C GLY A 559 -0.34 55.01 -2.98
N GLU A 560 0.99 55.00 -2.84
CA GLU A 560 1.93 55.07 -3.98
C GLU A 560 2.75 53.80 -4.15
N GLN A 561 2.64 52.83 -3.21
CA GLN A 561 3.45 51.60 -3.17
C GLN A 561 3.35 50.78 -4.47
N GLU A 562 2.16 50.63 -5.03
CA GLU A 562 1.94 49.87 -6.27
C GLU A 562 2.66 50.51 -7.49
N LYS A 563 2.58 51.83 -7.61
CA LYS A 563 3.28 52.57 -8.66
C LYS A 563 4.79 52.48 -8.48
N ALA A 564 5.28 52.64 -7.26
CA ALA A 564 6.69 52.49 -6.91
C ALA A 564 7.19 51.11 -7.21
N ALA A 565 6.47 50.05 -6.83
CA ALA A 565 6.82 48.67 -7.14
C ALA A 565 6.97 48.42 -8.64
N GLY A 566 6.01 48.87 -9.44
CA GLY A 566 6.05 48.74 -10.90
C GLY A 566 7.23 49.48 -11.53
N LEU A 567 7.61 50.65 -10.97
CA LEU A 567 8.77 51.41 -11.45
C LEU A 567 10.08 50.68 -11.08
N LEU A 568 10.23 50.28 -9.81
CA LEU A 568 11.44 49.62 -9.33
C LEU A 568 11.67 48.29 -10.04
N LEU A 569 10.61 47.53 -10.35
CA LEU A 569 10.74 46.28 -11.11
C LEU A 569 11.24 46.52 -12.53
N ARG A 570 10.74 47.55 -13.24
CA ARG A 570 11.22 47.91 -14.58
C ARG A 570 12.68 48.41 -14.55
N MET A 571 13.05 49.16 -13.51
CA MET A 571 14.46 49.58 -13.31
C MET A 571 15.36 48.39 -13.02
N LEU A 572 14.89 47.44 -12.20
CA LEU A 572 15.60 46.19 -11.89
C LEU A 572 15.85 45.38 -13.18
N GLU A 573 14.82 45.16 -14.00
CA GLU A 573 14.95 44.43 -15.26
C GLU A 573 15.95 45.14 -16.21
N GLY A 574 15.81 46.45 -16.40
CA GLY A 574 16.69 47.19 -17.27
C GLY A 574 18.14 47.25 -16.81
N ALA A 575 18.38 47.46 -15.51
CA ALA A 575 19.71 47.48 -14.93
C ALA A 575 20.33 46.08 -14.87
N THR A 576 19.52 45.03 -14.65
CA THR A 576 19.98 43.63 -14.70
C THR A 576 20.37 43.21 -16.11
N TRP A 577 19.67 43.73 -17.14
CA TRP A 577 20.10 43.54 -18.53
C TRP A 577 21.50 44.06 -18.75
N ASP A 578 21.78 45.30 -18.36
CA ASP A 578 23.12 45.90 -18.51
C ASP A 578 24.18 45.17 -17.66
N LEU A 579 23.80 44.68 -16.47
CA LEU A 579 24.65 43.85 -15.64
C LEU A 579 25.00 42.53 -16.32
N TRP A 580 24.04 41.90 -16.99
CA TRP A 580 24.25 40.68 -17.75
C TRP A 580 25.20 40.89 -18.94
N GLN A 581 25.05 42.00 -19.69
CA GLN A 581 25.99 42.34 -20.74
C GLN A 581 27.42 42.48 -20.19
N LEU A 582 27.59 43.17 -19.06
CA LEU A 582 28.91 43.29 -18.40
C LEU A 582 29.46 41.93 -17.94
N SER A 583 28.61 41.03 -17.50
CA SER A 583 29.03 39.67 -17.11
C SER A 583 29.50 38.86 -18.32
N ARG A 584 28.89 39.02 -19.48
CA ARG A 584 29.32 38.41 -20.76
C ARG A 584 30.62 38.97 -21.26
N GLU A 585 30.77 40.32 -21.22
CA GLU A 585 32.05 41.00 -21.54
C GLU A 585 33.23 40.46 -20.71
N GLN A 586 33.02 40.19 -19.41
CA GLN A 586 34.04 39.57 -18.55
C GLN A 586 34.42 38.14 -18.97
N LEU A 587 33.53 37.42 -19.61
CA LEU A 587 33.76 36.05 -20.13
C LEU A 587 34.34 36.07 -21.55
N GLY A 588 34.45 37.25 -22.18
CA GLY A 588 34.84 37.37 -23.57
C GLY A 588 33.75 36.91 -24.56
N GLU A 589 32.51 36.86 -24.10
CA GLU A 589 31.37 36.52 -24.94
C GLU A 589 30.78 37.76 -25.64
N PRO A 590 30.19 37.61 -26.82
CA PRO A 590 29.56 38.74 -27.53
C PRO A 590 28.34 39.22 -26.76
N ASP A 591 28.00 40.49 -26.91
CA ASP A 591 26.79 41.08 -26.33
C ASP A 591 25.55 40.33 -26.74
N ALA A 592 24.66 40.11 -25.80
CA ALA A 592 23.37 39.49 -26.06
C ALA A 592 22.46 40.42 -26.85
N VAL A 593 21.83 39.88 -27.90
CA VAL A 593 20.88 40.63 -28.73
C VAL A 593 19.52 40.64 -28.05
N VAL A 594 18.87 41.80 -28.06
CA VAL A 594 17.49 41.93 -27.52
C VAL A 594 16.52 41.12 -28.36
N ASN A 595 16.03 40.04 -27.79
CA ASN A 595 15.03 39.18 -28.38
C ASN A 595 14.15 38.57 -27.27
N ALA A 596 13.11 37.83 -27.64
CA ALA A 596 12.18 37.24 -26.69
C ALA A 596 12.84 36.22 -25.75
N ASP A 597 13.83 35.48 -26.21
CA ASP A 597 14.54 34.47 -25.41
C ASP A 597 15.43 35.13 -24.37
N ALA A 598 16.20 36.17 -24.77
CA ALA A 598 17.03 36.95 -23.88
C ALA A 598 16.19 37.66 -22.79
N SER A 599 15.02 38.19 -23.17
CA SER A 599 14.12 38.85 -22.21
C SER A 599 13.56 37.82 -21.20
N ARG A 600 13.19 36.63 -21.65
CA ARG A 600 12.76 35.53 -20.76
C ARG A 600 13.88 35.08 -19.85
N PHE A 601 15.10 34.89 -20.38
CA PHE A 601 16.28 34.53 -19.60
C PHE A 601 16.53 35.51 -18.45
N ILE A 602 16.48 36.83 -18.73
CA ILE A 602 16.67 37.86 -17.69
C ILE A 602 15.56 37.81 -16.65
N GLN A 603 14.31 37.70 -17.07
CA GLN A 603 13.19 37.62 -16.14
C GLN A 603 13.28 36.39 -15.24
N SER A 604 13.56 35.22 -15.81
CA SER A 604 13.76 33.98 -15.07
C SER A 604 15.01 34.04 -14.18
N SER A 605 16.07 34.73 -14.64
CA SER A 605 17.29 34.95 -13.85
C SER A 605 17.05 35.82 -12.63
N ILE A 606 16.28 36.89 -12.75
CA ILE A 606 15.87 37.74 -11.62
C ILE A 606 15.08 36.95 -10.60
N ASN A 607 14.09 36.15 -11.04
CA ASN A 607 13.31 35.28 -10.16
C ASN A 607 14.22 34.26 -9.44
N ALA A 608 15.11 33.61 -10.16
CA ALA A 608 16.06 32.64 -9.61
C ALA A 608 17.04 33.27 -8.62
N ILE A 609 17.55 34.48 -8.87
CA ILE A 609 18.41 35.22 -7.92
C ILE A 609 17.62 35.51 -6.64
N SER A 610 16.39 35.99 -6.76
CA SER A 610 15.53 36.22 -5.58
C SER A 610 15.27 34.95 -4.79
N ASP A 611 14.98 33.83 -5.46
CA ASP A 611 14.70 32.55 -4.81
C ASP A 611 15.99 31.91 -4.23
N SER A 612 17.17 32.24 -4.75
CA SER A 612 18.44 31.67 -4.26
C SER A 612 18.75 32.02 -2.80
N PHE A 613 18.22 33.14 -2.29
CA PHE A 613 18.29 33.47 -0.85
C PHE A 613 17.61 32.46 0.06
N LEU A 614 16.61 31.72 -0.48
CA LEU A 614 15.91 30.67 0.24
C LEU A 614 16.59 29.31 0.12
N TYR A 615 17.44 29.11 -0.87
CA TYR A 615 18.13 27.83 -1.11
C TYR A 615 19.09 27.45 0.01
N GLY A 616 19.86 28.44 0.51
CA GLY A 616 20.65 28.33 1.74
C GLY A 616 21.84 27.37 1.70
N SER A 617 22.23 26.86 0.54
CA SER A 617 23.51 26.17 0.36
C SER A 617 24.60 27.17 -0.08
N PRO A 618 25.84 27.05 0.42
CA PRO A 618 26.95 27.91 -0.03
C PRO A 618 27.43 27.57 -1.45
N VAL A 619 27.04 26.38 -1.97
CA VAL A 619 27.37 25.94 -3.33
C VAL A 619 26.16 25.27 -4.00
N TYR A 620 26.10 25.35 -5.33
CA TYR A 620 25.29 24.50 -6.19
C TYR A 620 26.20 23.43 -6.79
N LEU A 621 25.82 22.16 -6.67
CA LEU A 621 26.57 21.02 -7.18
C LEU A 621 25.95 20.55 -8.50
N GLN A 622 26.75 20.63 -9.59
CA GLN A 622 26.39 20.13 -10.92
C GLN A 622 27.15 18.85 -11.20
N LEU A 623 26.47 17.82 -11.66
CA LEU A 623 27.08 16.53 -12.03
C LEU A 623 27.77 16.64 -13.40
N ASP A 624 29.03 16.25 -13.45
CA ASP A 624 29.81 16.18 -14.70
C ASP A 624 29.83 14.76 -15.25
N SER A 625 30.12 13.79 -14.38
CA SER A 625 30.13 12.38 -14.73
C SER A 625 29.88 11.49 -13.51
N PHE A 626 29.50 10.25 -13.75
CA PHE A 626 29.31 9.27 -12.69
C PHE A 626 29.67 7.85 -13.13
N LYS A 627 30.09 7.05 -12.15
CA LYS A 627 30.20 5.60 -12.29
C LYS A 627 29.12 4.96 -11.44
N GLN A 628 28.05 4.49 -12.09
CA GLN A 628 26.92 3.91 -11.40
C GLN A 628 27.27 2.55 -10.79
N VAL A 629 26.91 2.36 -9.54
CA VAL A 629 26.82 1.08 -8.85
C VAL A 629 25.38 0.91 -8.40
N GLN A 630 24.71 -0.14 -8.85
CA GLN A 630 23.32 -0.40 -8.48
C GLN A 630 23.25 -1.32 -7.27
N ALA A 631 22.21 -1.19 -6.49
CA ALA A 631 21.90 -2.08 -5.38
C ALA A 631 20.46 -2.60 -5.49
N SER A 632 20.29 -3.88 -5.26
CA SER A 632 18.98 -4.48 -5.15
C SER A 632 18.48 -4.39 -3.73
N VAL A 633 17.20 -4.05 -3.58
CA VAL A 633 16.48 -4.17 -2.32
C VAL A 633 15.60 -5.41 -2.41
N PHE A 634 15.99 -6.44 -1.67
CA PHE A 634 15.23 -7.67 -1.58
C PHE A 634 14.27 -7.63 -0.39
N GLN A 635 13.03 -8.05 -0.61
CA GLN A 635 12.15 -8.42 0.48
C GLN A 635 12.33 -9.91 0.78
N LEU A 636 12.73 -10.22 2.00
CA LEU A 636 12.97 -11.57 2.48
C LEU A 636 11.84 -12.01 3.38
N THR A 637 11.22 -13.14 3.07
CA THR A 637 10.09 -13.63 3.85
C THR A 637 10.23 -15.12 4.17
N ARG A 638 10.03 -15.48 5.43
CA ARG A 638 9.77 -16.85 5.87
C ARG A 638 8.34 -16.89 6.38
N ALA A 639 7.44 -17.58 5.67
CA ALA A 639 6.00 -17.56 5.91
C ALA A 639 5.44 -19.00 5.92
N PRO A 640 5.63 -19.76 7.01
CA PRO A 640 5.13 -21.13 7.12
C PRO A 640 3.63 -21.21 7.17
N GLY A 641 2.94 -20.18 7.66
CA GLY A 641 1.50 -20.08 7.73
C GLY A 641 0.82 -20.11 6.36
N LYS A 642 1.51 -19.71 5.28
CA LYS A 642 1.04 -19.82 3.90
C LYS A 642 0.57 -21.24 3.55
N LYS A 643 1.33 -22.27 3.95
CA LYS A 643 0.96 -23.67 3.73
C LYS A 643 -0.27 -24.07 4.54
N VAL A 644 -0.40 -23.53 5.77
CA VAL A 644 -1.55 -23.76 6.66
C VAL A 644 -2.80 -23.10 6.09
N VAL A 645 -2.69 -21.88 5.57
CA VAL A 645 -3.79 -21.16 4.89
C VAL A 645 -4.26 -21.93 3.65
N TYR A 646 -3.34 -22.45 2.83
CA TYR A 646 -3.72 -23.25 1.66
C TYR A 646 -4.46 -24.54 2.04
N LEU A 647 -3.98 -25.23 3.08
CA LEU A 647 -4.69 -26.39 3.62
C LEU A 647 -6.11 -26.02 4.10
N GLY A 648 -6.22 -24.92 4.84
CA GLY A 648 -7.52 -24.40 5.29
C GLY A 648 -8.43 -24.03 4.13
N SER A 649 -7.92 -23.38 3.10
CA SER A 649 -8.67 -23.03 1.88
C SER A 649 -9.18 -24.27 1.14
N LEU A 650 -8.34 -25.30 1.01
CA LEU A 650 -8.76 -26.60 0.43
C LEU A 650 -9.89 -27.24 1.26
N LEU A 651 -9.75 -27.28 2.59
CA LEU A 651 -10.78 -27.80 3.48
C LEU A 651 -12.08 -27.00 3.37
N LEU A 652 -12.00 -25.68 3.20
CA LEU A 652 -13.15 -24.80 3.01
C LEU A 652 -13.89 -25.13 1.72
N VAL A 653 -13.18 -25.23 0.61
CA VAL A 653 -13.75 -25.56 -0.70
C VAL A 653 -14.43 -26.94 -0.65
N LEU A 654 -13.74 -27.96 -0.13
CA LEU A 654 -14.30 -29.31 0.01
C LEU A 654 -15.52 -29.33 0.94
N GLY A 655 -15.47 -28.54 2.04
CA GLY A 655 -16.57 -28.40 2.98
C GLY A 655 -17.81 -27.78 2.34
N ILE A 656 -17.63 -26.67 1.63
CA ILE A 656 -18.70 -25.98 0.91
C ILE A 656 -19.28 -26.87 -0.18
N PHE A 657 -18.41 -27.49 -0.99
CA PHE A 657 -18.85 -28.44 -2.03
C PHE A 657 -19.69 -29.58 -1.44
N SER A 658 -19.23 -30.19 -0.34
CA SER A 658 -19.96 -31.24 0.35
C SER A 658 -21.33 -30.77 0.86
N MET A 659 -21.41 -29.53 1.37
CA MET A 659 -22.68 -28.96 1.83
C MET A 659 -23.69 -28.69 0.72
N PHE A 660 -23.23 -28.29 -0.47
CA PHE A 660 -24.11 -27.93 -1.58
C PHE A 660 -24.51 -29.14 -2.43
N TYR A 661 -23.56 -30.01 -2.74
CA TYR A 661 -23.76 -31.11 -3.70
C TYR A 661 -24.19 -32.42 -3.04
N VAL A 662 -23.79 -32.71 -1.79
CA VAL A 662 -24.16 -33.91 -1.11
C VAL A 662 -25.53 -33.74 -0.42
N ARG A 663 -26.55 -34.43 -0.88
CA ARG A 663 -27.91 -34.34 -0.39
C ARG A 663 -28.19 -35.42 0.65
N GLU A 664 -28.47 -35.06 1.89
CA GLU A 664 -28.90 -36.02 2.93
C GLU A 664 -30.34 -36.42 2.68
N ARG A 665 -30.57 -37.73 2.56
CA ARG A 665 -31.87 -38.35 2.39
C ARG A 665 -32.02 -39.47 3.39
N ARG A 666 -33.22 -39.57 3.97
CA ARG A 666 -33.60 -40.64 4.86
C ARG A 666 -34.88 -41.28 4.31
N LEU A 667 -34.93 -42.62 4.31
CA LEU A 667 -35.99 -43.41 3.77
C LEU A 667 -36.31 -44.49 4.82
N TRP A 668 -37.58 -44.67 5.13
CA TRP A 668 -38.06 -45.69 6.06
C TRP A 668 -39.12 -46.52 5.39
N PHE A 669 -39.11 -47.83 5.68
CA PHE A 669 -40.16 -48.76 5.35
C PHE A 669 -40.59 -49.47 6.63
N TRP A 670 -41.89 -49.39 6.93
CA TRP A 670 -42.52 -50.10 8.03
C TRP A 670 -43.38 -51.20 7.43
N LEU A 671 -43.06 -52.46 7.73
CA LEU A 671 -43.72 -53.65 7.19
C LEU A 671 -44.48 -54.34 8.32
N LYS A 672 -45.78 -54.59 8.11
CA LYS A 672 -46.61 -55.24 9.07
C LYS A 672 -47.47 -56.34 8.35
N ASP A 673 -47.59 -57.50 8.97
CA ASP A 673 -48.38 -58.61 8.44
C ASP A 673 -49.86 -58.24 8.51
N THR A 674 -50.62 -58.60 7.49
CA THR A 674 -52.06 -58.48 7.37
C THR A 674 -52.66 -59.81 6.98
N ALA A 675 -54.00 -59.98 7.08
CA ALA A 675 -54.67 -61.21 6.74
C ALA A 675 -54.42 -61.72 5.31
N HIS A 676 -54.03 -60.86 4.38
CA HIS A 676 -53.84 -61.18 2.96
C HIS A 676 -52.45 -60.84 2.43
N GLY A 677 -51.44 -60.68 3.31
CA GLY A 677 -50.06 -60.35 2.91
C GLY A 677 -49.38 -59.36 3.85
N THR A 678 -48.61 -58.45 3.29
CA THR A 678 -47.76 -57.42 4.02
C THR A 678 -48.21 -56.02 3.64
N ASN A 679 -48.50 -55.16 4.64
CA ASN A 679 -48.68 -53.74 4.45
C ASN A 679 -47.38 -53.04 4.66
N VAL A 680 -46.99 -52.19 3.69
CA VAL A 680 -45.74 -51.41 3.68
C VAL A 680 -46.03 -49.93 3.73
N VAL A 681 -45.63 -49.26 4.79
CA VAL A 681 -45.67 -47.80 4.90
C VAL A 681 -44.26 -47.27 4.59
N MET A 682 -44.14 -46.52 3.50
CA MET A 682 -42.95 -45.82 3.12
C MET A 682 -42.99 -44.36 3.58
N ALA A 683 -41.90 -43.85 4.11
CA ALA A 683 -41.75 -42.42 4.38
C ALA A 683 -40.33 -41.93 3.97
N MET A 684 -40.28 -40.75 3.44
CA MET A 684 -39.00 -40.13 3.02
C MET A 684 -38.84 -38.72 3.61
N SER A 685 -37.63 -38.39 4.02
CA SER A 685 -37.31 -37.02 4.48
C SER A 685 -36.00 -36.49 3.92
N SER A 686 -35.95 -35.20 3.81
CA SER A 686 -34.76 -34.42 3.40
C SER A 686 -34.42 -33.43 4.50
N ALA A 687 -33.10 -33.21 4.73
CA ALA A 687 -32.63 -32.18 5.64
C ALA A 687 -32.88 -30.75 5.08
N ARG A 688 -33.01 -30.61 3.77
CA ARG A 688 -33.33 -29.35 3.09
C ARG A 688 -34.52 -29.55 2.15
N LYS A 689 -35.48 -28.63 2.20
CA LYS A 689 -36.59 -28.57 1.22
C LYS A 689 -36.01 -28.04 -0.10
N THR A 690 -36.01 -28.88 -1.13
CA THR A 690 -35.59 -28.50 -2.49
C THR A 690 -36.66 -28.94 -3.47
N LEU A 691 -36.90 -28.21 -4.55
CA LEU A 691 -37.84 -28.53 -5.61
C LEU A 691 -37.62 -29.95 -6.18
N ASP A 692 -36.37 -30.39 -6.25
CA ASP A 692 -35.99 -31.72 -6.73
C ASP A 692 -36.42 -32.85 -5.77
N PHE A 693 -36.65 -32.53 -4.49
CA PHE A 693 -37.02 -33.57 -3.50
C PHE A 693 -38.37 -34.16 -3.78
N GLU A 694 -39.34 -33.38 -4.22
CA GLU A 694 -40.66 -33.86 -4.66
C GLU A 694 -40.55 -34.87 -5.80
N LYS A 695 -39.77 -34.50 -6.84
CA LYS A 695 -39.50 -35.39 -7.98
C LYS A 695 -38.80 -36.68 -7.55
N GLU A 696 -37.78 -36.56 -6.69
CA GLU A 696 -37.01 -37.68 -6.16
C GLU A 696 -37.92 -38.62 -5.31
N PHE A 697 -38.84 -38.06 -4.52
CA PHE A 697 -39.81 -38.83 -3.76
C PHE A 697 -40.75 -39.61 -4.67
N VAL A 698 -41.36 -38.98 -5.68
CA VAL A 698 -42.25 -39.63 -6.63
C VAL A 698 -41.53 -40.76 -7.36
N GLN A 699 -40.32 -40.53 -7.87
CA GLN A 699 -39.51 -41.55 -8.54
C GLN A 699 -39.18 -42.73 -7.61
N THR A 700 -38.84 -42.44 -6.35
CA THR A 700 -38.51 -43.47 -5.36
C THR A 700 -39.77 -44.28 -5.00
N ARG A 701 -40.90 -43.62 -4.83
CA ARG A 701 -42.22 -44.25 -4.55
C ARG A 701 -42.62 -45.18 -5.69
N ASP A 702 -42.50 -44.69 -6.93
CA ASP A 702 -42.89 -45.48 -8.11
C ASP A 702 -41.95 -46.68 -8.32
N ALA A 703 -40.63 -46.48 -8.05
CA ALA A 703 -39.68 -47.59 -8.02
C ALA A 703 -39.97 -48.64 -6.96
N VAL A 704 -40.46 -48.22 -5.79
CA VAL A 704 -40.92 -49.13 -4.71
C VAL A 704 -42.17 -49.89 -5.17
N GLY A 705 -43.18 -49.23 -5.74
CA GLY A 705 -44.35 -49.86 -6.31
C GLY A 705 -44.03 -50.92 -7.37
N ALA A 706 -43.15 -50.56 -8.31
CA ALA A 706 -42.67 -51.46 -9.35
C ALA A 706 -41.93 -52.70 -8.79
N ALA A 707 -41.05 -52.49 -7.81
CA ALA A 707 -40.28 -53.59 -7.17
C ALA A 707 -41.14 -54.54 -6.37
N LEU A 708 -42.24 -54.05 -5.81
CA LEU A 708 -43.20 -54.83 -5.01
C LEU A 708 -44.34 -55.45 -5.84
N GLY A 709 -44.47 -55.06 -7.13
CA GLY A 709 -45.62 -55.45 -7.94
C GLY A 709 -46.96 -54.95 -7.38
N ALA A 710 -46.96 -53.92 -6.59
CA ALA A 710 -48.12 -53.39 -5.83
C ALA A 710 -48.50 -51.99 -6.28
N LYS A 711 -49.80 -51.72 -6.37
CA LYS A 711 -50.32 -50.37 -6.59
C LYS A 711 -50.38 -49.60 -5.26
N LEU A 712 -50.22 -48.28 -5.35
CA LEU A 712 -50.40 -47.39 -4.20
C LEU A 712 -51.79 -47.50 -3.62
N VAL A 713 -51.92 -47.67 -2.31
CA VAL A 713 -53.19 -47.57 -1.63
C VAL A 713 -53.54 -46.09 -1.51
N GLU A 714 -54.54 -45.61 -2.23
CA GLU A 714 -55.10 -44.28 -2.06
C GLU A 714 -55.65 -44.11 -0.65
N THR A 715 -55.00 -43.45 0.23
CA THR A 715 -55.53 -43.03 1.52
C THR A 715 -56.47 -41.85 1.29
N SER A 716 -57.71 -42.01 1.71
CA SER A 716 -58.86 -41.08 1.57
C SER A 716 -58.72 -39.78 2.42
N ASP A 717 -57.57 -39.16 2.47
CA ASP A 717 -57.36 -37.91 3.19
C ASP A 717 -57.23 -36.68 2.25
N ALA A 718 -57.75 -36.79 1.00
CA ALA A 718 -57.79 -35.65 0.04
C ALA A 718 -59.23 -35.08 -0.09
N ALA A 719 -60.05 -35.13 0.99
CA ALA A 719 -61.36 -34.46 1.02
C ALA A 719 -61.36 -33.34 2.03
N GLY A 720 -60.88 -32.18 1.60
CA GLY A 720 -60.96 -31.00 2.49
C GLY A 720 -60.08 -29.82 2.10
N ALA A 721 -60.07 -29.42 0.85
CA ALA A 721 -59.68 -28.03 0.46
C ALA A 721 -59.93 -27.80 -1.04
N SER A 722 -61.21 -27.81 -1.43
CA SER A 722 -61.64 -27.10 -2.63
C SER A 722 -62.52 -25.93 -2.21
N ASP A 723 -62.33 -24.84 -2.89
CA ASP A 723 -63.14 -23.62 -2.94
C ASP A 723 -62.90 -22.54 -1.88
N LYS A 724 -62.41 -21.38 -2.24
CA LYS A 724 -63.01 -20.37 -3.14
C LYS A 724 -62.04 -19.23 -3.41
N PRO A 725 -62.08 -18.59 -4.60
CA PRO A 725 -61.41 -17.33 -4.81
C PRO A 725 -62.27 -16.19 -4.31
N GLY A 726 -61.82 -15.50 -3.29
CA GLY A 726 -62.40 -14.26 -2.78
C GLY A 726 -61.62 -13.06 -3.32
N ASN A 727 -62.22 -12.44 -4.32
CA ASN A 727 -61.91 -11.13 -4.85
C ASN A 727 -62.28 -10.07 -3.80
N ALA A 728 -61.38 -9.19 -3.41
CA ALA A 728 -61.71 -7.83 -3.00
C ALA A 728 -60.44 -6.99 -2.71
N GLY A 729 -60.25 -5.98 -3.51
CA GLY A 729 -60.09 -4.64 -3.02
C GLY A 729 -58.64 -4.13 -2.77
N ALA A 730 -58.07 -3.51 -3.78
CA ALA A 730 -57.09 -2.47 -3.57
C ALA A 730 -57.70 -1.24 -2.90
N PRO A 731 -56.99 -0.51 -2.10
CA PRO A 731 -57.04 0.95 -2.24
C PRO A 731 -55.69 1.60 -2.48
N SER A 732 -55.68 2.31 -3.57
CA SER A 732 -55.07 3.59 -3.94
C SER A 732 -54.07 4.25 -2.99
N ALA A 733 -53.06 4.71 -3.65
CA ALA A 733 -52.08 5.72 -3.26
C ALA A 733 -52.68 6.99 -2.62
N ARG A 734 -52.03 7.54 -1.64
CA ARG A 734 -51.96 8.99 -1.38
C ARG A 734 -50.54 9.41 -1.00
N SER A 735 -50.01 10.24 -1.86
CA SER A 735 -48.92 11.17 -1.65
C SER A 735 -49.20 12.16 -0.52
N GLN A 736 -48.20 12.47 0.29
CA GLN A 736 -47.96 13.79 0.88
C GLN A 736 -46.51 13.79 1.33
N ASP A 737 -45.69 14.43 0.65
CA ASP A 737 -45.10 15.79 0.63
C ASP A 737 -45.11 16.48 2.01
N SER A 738 -43.95 16.78 2.53
CA SER A 738 -43.40 18.06 2.95
C SER A 738 -42.42 17.99 4.14
N THR A 739 -41.22 18.52 3.87
CA THR A 739 -40.42 19.45 4.68
C THR A 739 -40.12 19.13 6.15
N ARG A 740 -38.91 18.80 6.44
CA ARG A 740 -37.87 19.67 7.06
C ARG A 740 -36.51 18.94 7.09
#